data_3c36c3ee659dfacca94fd8e899442b75
#
_entry.id   3c36c3ee659dfacca94fd8e899442b75
#
_cell.length_a   1.000
_cell.length_b   1.000
_cell.length_c   1.000
_cell.angle_alpha   90.00
_cell.angle_beta   90.00
_cell.angle_gamma   90.00
#
_symmetry.space_group_name_H-M   'P 1'
#
loop_
_entity.id
_entity.type
_entity.pdbx_description
1 polymer ?
#
loop_
_entity_poly.entity_id
_entity_poly.type
_entity_poly.pdbx_seq_one_letter_code
_entity_poly.pdbx_strand_id
1 'polypeptide(L)'
;MMKHYVSLMPGQGTIADMKEKRFLLFLMLALLAPMALQARKIAEKQAQQAAVAFLQKRHASTARAKSLSTPRLMELTRVEIENDACYLYNCSEGFVIASASDLAPAILGYSDKGCIDAGNIPEGLKAWMQQMEYETRRLTHKTTAGGDAGMAAVAPLIETEWGQLRPYNMDMNNCPTGCVATAMAQIMHYHRLPEGRMLKDLPNGYPATFFQWNRQKPRYEEDDMSDEALEVARLMRYIGYAVNMNYGSTVSFAYHSDAAAAFVQYFGFSNTLRYIKRKSFGTAQWEQTIYNELREQRPVYMAGTAWGENGENSHAFVCDGYENNYFHINWGWDGTSNGYFLLSLLDPEEEGTGGAVGGNGYSMEQEAIIGLQKVTDHEKTLWAMESNTIVPLDETTWQRRSAGSGFEGTLLCWQTNDSPYDMNATLGIGLYKDAELTNILWQATASFTPYMTRGSKSAYVNLGALANGEYRIYNIFRAEGSDTWQLCENSDNVYIDVWVDGLSATLTPVGSAEGMPADYSVSGHSIDGKLQKGRTVEVKLGIRNAGRTQTQPMYLLVNNKVASAAGCYIEPGETGEMIFRPTLNVSGEARFVVCYDRFGNQPIYEWTENISPLPKDINLEFSNMRIDNLDTNRDEWDYSFGTPEYVGPCSFLNNRNPPVLNTTDVNMKVSIHNKASERYDCGILLYIVGTDSDGNGYVLDVLAKDVDIPAGQTSDVTYNYKNLEPGKTYKFRFYWNTYETYWFMLDSDGKQTYFIKISPDATSGINEAEDSRAGTYSIYNIYGIKQQTMRKGINIIESGNGTVKKVFVK
;
A
#
# COMPACT_ATOMS: atom_id res chain seq x y z
N MET A 1 -36.60 24.48 -67.52
CA MET A 1 -35.91 24.58 -68.80
C MET A 1 -34.55 23.87 -68.70
N MET A 2 -34.39 22.88 -69.56
CA MET A 2 -33.21 22.28 -70.17
C MET A 2 -31.94 22.13 -69.33
N LYS A 3 -31.60 20.88 -68.89
CA LYS A 3 -30.78 19.90 -69.60
C LYS A 3 -29.34 20.39 -69.85
N HIS A 4 -28.33 19.77 -69.15
CA HIS A 4 -27.26 19.08 -69.88
C HIS A 4 -26.68 17.95 -69.04
N TYR A 5 -26.86 16.73 -69.55
CA TYR A 5 -26.15 15.52 -69.19
C TYR A 5 -24.72 15.59 -69.77
N VAL A 6 -23.72 15.26 -68.99
CA VAL A 6 -22.47 14.70 -69.50
C VAL A 6 -22.19 13.41 -68.78
N SER A 7 -22.29 12.33 -69.56
CA SER A 7 -21.85 11.00 -69.23
C SER A 7 -20.34 10.92 -69.12
N LEU A 8 -19.84 10.30 -68.06
CA LEU A 8 -18.47 9.78 -68.03
C LEU A 8 -18.51 8.33 -67.54
N MET A 9 -18.10 7.46 -68.47
CA MET A 9 -17.97 6.00 -68.29
C MET A 9 -16.96 5.66 -67.19
N PRO A 10 -17.09 4.52 -66.46
CA PRO A 10 -16.16 4.09 -65.47
C PRO A 10 -14.90 3.49 -66.13
N GLY A 11 -13.74 4.09 -65.84
CA GLY A 11 -12.46 3.49 -66.11
C GLY A 11 -12.21 2.27 -65.21
N GLN A 12 -11.84 1.16 -65.84
CA GLN A 12 -11.41 -0.06 -65.13
C GLN A 12 -10.11 0.20 -64.38
N GLY A 13 -10.19 0.47 -63.06
CA GLY A 13 -9.05 0.43 -62.18
C GLY A 13 -8.63 -1.02 -61.92
N THR A 14 -7.38 -1.34 -62.15
CA THR A 14 -6.83 -2.69 -61.93
C THR A 14 -6.90 -3.07 -60.46
N ILE A 15 -7.01 -4.39 -60.18
CA ILE A 15 -7.08 -4.97 -58.83
C ILE A 15 -5.90 -4.52 -57.94
N ALA A 16 -4.78 -4.10 -58.53
CA ALA A 16 -3.63 -3.53 -57.84
C ALA A 16 -3.94 -2.15 -57.22
N ASP A 17 -4.62 -1.26 -57.97
CA ASP A 17 -4.96 0.11 -57.52
C ASP A 17 -6.00 0.09 -56.38
N MET A 18 -6.87 -0.92 -56.34
CA MET A 18 -7.80 -1.15 -55.22
C MET A 18 -7.12 -1.71 -53.96
N LYS A 19 -6.04 -2.47 -54.14
CA LYS A 19 -5.26 -2.97 -52.98
C LYS A 19 -4.41 -1.86 -52.39
N GLU A 20 -3.80 -0.99 -53.18
CA GLU A 20 -3.05 0.17 -52.69
C GLU A 20 -3.95 1.18 -51.96
N LYS A 21 -5.12 1.48 -52.52
CA LYS A 21 -6.10 2.40 -51.87
C LYS A 21 -6.67 1.79 -50.58
N ARG A 22 -6.89 0.49 -50.53
CA ARG A 22 -7.28 -0.21 -49.26
C ARG A 22 -6.14 -0.23 -48.28
N PHE A 23 -4.91 -0.42 -48.70
CA PHE A 23 -3.74 -0.39 -47.82
C PHE A 23 -3.47 1.02 -47.26
N LEU A 24 -3.59 2.06 -48.08
CA LEU A 24 -3.52 3.45 -47.64
C LEU A 24 -4.69 3.85 -46.73
N LEU A 25 -5.89 3.34 -46.96
CA LEU A 25 -7.04 3.55 -46.05
C LEU A 25 -6.86 2.79 -44.72
N PHE A 26 -6.27 1.60 -44.77
CA PHE A 26 -5.93 0.84 -43.57
C PHE A 26 -4.78 1.48 -42.78
N LEU A 27 -3.79 2.05 -43.49
CA LEU A 27 -2.71 2.82 -42.88
C LEU A 27 -3.22 4.15 -42.29
N MET A 28 -4.17 4.83 -42.96
CA MET A 28 -4.83 6.01 -42.42
C MET A 28 -5.73 5.68 -41.21
N LEU A 29 -6.45 4.54 -41.24
CA LEU A 29 -7.24 4.07 -40.10
C LEU A 29 -6.37 3.57 -38.96
N ALA A 30 -5.20 3.00 -39.25
CA ALA A 30 -4.23 2.63 -38.20
C ALA A 30 -3.50 3.86 -37.60
N LEU A 31 -3.41 4.98 -38.36
CA LEU A 31 -2.92 6.26 -37.86
C LEU A 31 -4.00 7.08 -37.12
N LEU A 32 -5.28 6.65 -37.22
CA LEU A 32 -6.43 7.18 -36.50
C LEU A 32 -6.88 6.24 -35.39
N ALA A 33 -6.11 5.18 -35.09
CA ALA A 33 -6.28 4.48 -33.82
C ALA A 33 -6.21 5.54 -32.70
N PRO A 34 -7.19 5.59 -31.79
CA PRO A 34 -7.10 6.51 -30.68
C PRO A 34 -5.76 6.24 -29.99
N MET A 35 -4.84 7.20 -30.03
CA MET A 35 -3.74 7.21 -29.08
C MET A 35 -4.43 7.15 -27.72
N ALA A 36 -4.41 5.99 -27.09
CA ALA A 36 -4.75 5.92 -25.68
C ALA A 36 -3.93 7.03 -25.03
N LEU A 37 -4.60 7.98 -24.42
CA LEU A 37 -3.95 9.02 -23.64
C LEU A 37 -3.26 8.29 -22.49
N GLN A 38 -2.01 7.90 -22.69
CA GLN A 38 -1.19 7.46 -21.57
C GLN A 38 -0.87 8.68 -20.71
N ALA A 39 -1.03 8.54 -19.41
CA ALA A 39 -0.64 9.55 -18.45
C ALA A 39 0.79 10.03 -18.76
N ARG A 40 0.94 11.31 -19.02
CA ARG A 40 2.25 11.89 -19.29
C ARG A 40 2.85 12.35 -17.97
N LYS A 41 4.04 11.84 -17.64
CA LYS A 41 4.80 12.34 -16.48
C LYS A 41 5.14 13.81 -16.70
N ILE A 42 4.67 14.68 -15.81
CA ILE A 42 5.01 16.10 -15.85
C ILE A 42 6.39 16.33 -15.22
N ALA A 43 7.11 17.31 -15.75
CA ALA A 43 8.42 17.63 -15.18
C ALA A 43 8.28 18.18 -13.76
N GLU A 44 9.21 17.85 -12.89
CA GLU A 44 9.24 18.30 -11.48
C GLU A 44 9.06 19.82 -11.34
N LYS A 45 9.73 20.60 -12.19
CA LYS A 45 9.59 22.06 -12.23
C LYS A 45 8.14 22.52 -12.46
N GLN A 46 7.39 21.80 -13.27
CA GLN A 46 5.98 22.12 -13.52
C GLN A 46 5.11 21.77 -12.29
N ALA A 47 5.36 20.64 -11.65
CA ALA A 47 4.70 20.25 -10.40
C ALA A 47 5.01 21.25 -9.28
N GLN A 48 6.27 21.68 -9.15
CA GLN A 48 6.69 22.72 -8.21
C GLN A 48 5.96 24.04 -8.44
N GLN A 49 5.80 24.46 -9.71
CA GLN A 49 5.05 25.67 -10.05
C GLN A 49 3.57 25.55 -9.65
N ALA A 50 2.95 24.39 -9.87
CA ALA A 50 1.58 24.11 -9.45
C ALA A 50 1.44 24.17 -7.92
N ALA A 51 2.38 23.58 -7.17
CA ALA A 51 2.45 23.63 -5.72
C ALA A 51 2.57 25.06 -5.19
N VAL A 52 3.47 25.88 -5.76
CA VAL A 52 3.62 27.30 -5.41
C VAL A 52 2.32 28.06 -5.66
N ALA A 53 1.70 27.89 -6.84
CA ALA A 53 0.45 28.57 -7.19
C ALA A 53 -0.70 28.22 -6.25
N PHE A 54 -0.81 26.94 -5.87
CA PHE A 54 -1.79 26.47 -4.91
C PHE A 54 -1.61 27.13 -3.54
N LEU A 55 -0.40 27.09 -2.98
CA LEU A 55 -0.10 27.66 -1.69
C LEU A 55 -0.31 29.19 -1.67
N GLN A 56 0.09 29.89 -2.73
CA GLN A 56 -0.16 31.32 -2.88
C GLN A 56 -1.66 31.65 -2.86
N LYS A 57 -2.48 30.87 -3.59
CA LYS A 57 -3.94 31.04 -3.59
C LYS A 57 -4.54 30.80 -2.21
N ARG A 58 -4.06 29.78 -1.51
CA ARG A 58 -4.52 29.44 -0.16
C ARG A 58 -4.18 30.53 0.85
N HIS A 59 -2.94 31.02 0.85
CA HIS A 59 -2.52 32.13 1.71
C HIS A 59 -3.28 33.42 1.41
N ALA A 60 -3.57 33.72 0.14
CA ALA A 60 -4.40 34.88 -0.23
C ALA A 60 -5.82 34.78 0.32
N SER A 61 -6.40 33.59 0.41
CA SER A 61 -7.73 33.38 1.00
C SER A 61 -7.73 33.51 2.52
N THR A 62 -6.70 33.03 3.20
CA THR A 62 -6.52 33.15 4.66
C THR A 62 -6.08 34.55 5.06
N ALA A 63 -5.27 35.24 4.27
CA ALA A 63 -4.85 36.64 4.54
C ALA A 63 -6.00 37.64 4.38
N ARG A 64 -7.01 37.36 3.55
CA ARG A 64 -8.26 38.15 3.51
C ARG A 64 -9.07 38.08 4.80
N ALA A 65 -8.92 37.00 5.56
CA ALA A 65 -9.56 36.83 6.87
C ALA A 65 -8.73 37.47 8.01
N LYS A 66 -7.41 37.69 7.83
CA LYS A 66 -6.51 38.34 8.78
C LYS A 66 -5.76 39.44 8.02
N SER A 67 -6.16 40.71 8.17
CA SER A 67 -5.50 41.84 7.52
C SER A 67 -4.01 41.88 7.88
N LEU A 68 -3.16 42.02 6.84
CA LEU A 68 -1.71 42.31 6.85
C LEU A 68 -0.79 41.09 6.72
N SER A 69 -0.22 40.95 5.53
CA SER A 69 1.23 40.99 5.27
C SER A 69 1.51 40.66 3.78
N THR A 70 2.56 41.22 3.25
CA THR A 70 3.10 41.08 1.89
C THR A 70 3.31 39.60 1.52
N PRO A 71 3.04 39.15 0.28
CA PRO A 71 3.34 37.80 -0.15
C PRO A 71 4.84 37.51 -0.04
N ARG A 72 5.23 36.70 0.89
CA ARG A 72 6.58 36.15 0.99
C ARG A 72 6.78 35.14 -0.12
N LEU A 73 7.89 35.21 -0.85
CA LEU A 73 8.30 34.15 -1.77
C LEU A 73 8.36 32.85 -0.97
N MET A 74 7.51 31.87 -1.33
CA MET A 74 7.54 30.56 -0.71
C MET A 74 8.68 29.75 -1.32
N GLU A 75 9.67 29.46 -0.54
CA GLU A 75 10.67 28.47 -0.89
C GLU A 75 10.11 27.07 -0.60
N LEU A 76 10.05 26.24 -1.63
CA LEU A 76 9.72 24.84 -1.52
C LEU A 76 11.01 24.01 -1.52
N THR A 77 11.17 23.16 -0.54
CA THR A 77 12.27 22.20 -0.46
C THR A 77 11.75 20.84 -0.87
N ARG A 78 12.35 20.24 -1.89
CA ARG A 78 12.03 18.89 -2.36
C ARG A 78 12.35 17.88 -1.26
N VAL A 79 11.44 16.94 -1.04
CA VAL A 79 11.65 15.74 -0.21
C VAL A 79 11.74 14.55 -1.15
N GLU A 80 12.87 13.86 -1.16
CA GLU A 80 13.08 12.70 -2.00
C GLU A 80 12.31 11.49 -1.44
N ILE A 81 11.50 10.89 -2.28
CA ILE A 81 10.69 9.71 -1.98
C ILE A 81 10.70 8.76 -3.17
N GLU A 82 10.63 7.48 -2.92
CA GLU A 82 10.42 6.46 -3.94
C GLU A 82 8.92 6.40 -4.30
N ASN A 83 8.49 7.27 -5.20
CA ASN A 83 7.13 7.28 -5.73
C ASN A 83 7.08 8.00 -7.09
N ASP A 84 6.53 7.34 -8.09
CA ASP A 84 6.47 7.85 -9.46
C ASP A 84 5.25 8.75 -9.74
N ALA A 85 4.26 8.76 -8.87
CA ALA A 85 3.01 9.48 -9.05
C ALA A 85 3.00 10.89 -8.48
N CYS A 86 3.93 11.23 -7.59
CA CYS A 86 3.91 12.52 -6.92
C CYS A 86 5.29 13.07 -6.59
N TYR A 87 5.32 14.39 -6.38
CA TYR A 87 6.45 15.15 -5.88
C TYR A 87 6.08 15.78 -4.54
N LEU A 88 6.94 15.60 -3.57
CA LEU A 88 6.76 16.07 -2.21
C LEU A 88 7.61 17.31 -1.93
N TYR A 89 7.00 18.34 -1.39
CA TYR A 89 7.69 19.58 -1.05
C TYR A 89 7.34 20.04 0.36
N ASN A 90 8.36 20.32 1.16
CA ASN A 90 8.19 21.07 2.40
C ASN A 90 8.21 22.56 2.13
N CYS A 91 7.42 23.31 2.88
CA CYS A 91 7.43 24.77 2.93
C CYS A 91 7.69 25.27 4.37
N SER A 92 7.70 26.58 4.59
CA SER A 92 8.08 27.16 5.89
C SER A 92 7.19 26.72 7.06
N GLU A 93 5.94 26.37 6.81
CA GLU A 93 4.96 26.05 7.86
C GLU A 93 4.18 24.76 7.59
N GLY A 94 4.48 24.04 6.49
CA GLY A 94 3.75 22.86 6.10
C GLY A 94 4.40 22.12 4.96
N PHE A 95 3.60 21.32 4.23
CA PHE A 95 4.04 20.58 3.05
C PHE A 95 2.97 20.56 1.97
N VAL A 96 3.37 20.19 0.74
CA VAL A 96 2.46 19.97 -0.38
C VAL A 96 2.91 18.77 -1.21
N ILE A 97 1.97 17.95 -1.63
CA ILE A 97 2.16 16.80 -2.50
C ILE A 97 1.53 17.12 -3.84
N ALA A 98 2.37 17.28 -4.86
CA ALA A 98 1.95 17.59 -6.22
C ALA A 98 1.98 16.33 -7.09
N SER A 99 1.02 16.19 -7.99
CA SER A 99 0.98 15.08 -8.94
C SER A 99 2.14 15.09 -9.90
N ALA A 100 2.65 13.91 -10.25
CA ALA A 100 3.57 13.70 -11.36
C ALA A 100 2.86 13.37 -12.69
N SER A 101 1.52 13.38 -12.73
CA SER A 101 0.70 13.06 -13.91
C SER A 101 -0.11 14.25 -14.39
N ASP A 102 -0.24 14.41 -15.71
CA ASP A 102 -1.10 15.41 -16.34
C ASP A 102 -2.59 15.01 -16.36
N LEU A 103 -2.89 13.77 -16.03
CA LEU A 103 -4.25 13.25 -15.93
C LEU A 103 -4.82 13.37 -14.49
N ALA A 104 -3.97 13.42 -13.48
CA ALA A 104 -4.40 13.58 -12.09
C ALA A 104 -4.56 15.06 -11.69
N PRO A 105 -5.30 15.36 -10.60
CA PRO A 105 -5.33 16.68 -10.00
C PRO A 105 -3.91 17.17 -9.67
N ALA A 106 -3.63 18.44 -9.89
CA ALA A 106 -2.29 18.98 -9.71
C ALA A 106 -1.75 18.86 -8.28
N ILE A 107 -2.64 18.89 -7.29
CA ILE A 107 -2.32 18.71 -5.86
C ILE A 107 -3.08 17.50 -5.36
N LEU A 108 -2.36 16.57 -4.74
CA LEU A 108 -2.91 15.35 -4.17
C LEU A 108 -3.15 15.47 -2.66
N GLY A 109 -2.34 16.27 -1.99
CA GLY A 109 -2.47 16.53 -0.56
C GLY A 109 -1.63 17.70 -0.09
N TYR A 110 -1.92 18.23 1.08
CA TYR A 110 -1.18 19.32 1.69
C TYR A 110 -1.40 19.37 3.21
N SER A 111 -0.53 20.08 3.89
CA SER A 111 -0.74 20.50 5.27
C SER A 111 -0.26 21.93 5.47
N ASP A 112 -0.94 22.66 6.33
CA ASP A 112 -0.53 24.01 6.75
C ASP A 112 0.42 23.99 7.96
N LYS A 113 0.78 22.81 8.44
CA LYS A 113 1.62 22.59 9.63
C LYS A 113 2.62 21.46 9.40
N GLY A 114 3.73 21.53 10.12
CA GLY A 114 4.74 20.47 10.14
C GLY A 114 5.55 20.40 8.85
N CYS A 115 6.32 19.32 8.73
CA CYS A 115 7.09 18.99 7.53
C CYS A 115 7.18 17.47 7.41
N ILE A 116 7.46 16.98 6.22
CA ILE A 116 7.70 15.54 5.99
C ILE A 116 9.20 15.29 6.03
N ASP A 117 9.60 14.35 6.87
CA ASP A 117 10.95 13.79 6.89
C ASP A 117 10.93 12.47 6.09
N ALA A 118 11.71 12.40 5.01
CA ALA A 118 11.82 11.21 4.17
C ALA A 118 12.24 9.95 4.94
N GLY A 119 13.05 10.12 6.01
CA GLY A 119 13.47 9.03 6.87
C GLY A 119 12.41 8.53 7.85
N ASN A 120 11.32 9.29 8.03
CA ASN A 120 10.31 9.02 9.05
C ASN A 120 8.88 9.33 8.57
N ILE A 121 8.51 8.82 7.39
CA ILE A 121 7.16 8.98 6.85
C ILE A 121 6.21 8.01 7.56
N PRO A 122 5.05 8.50 8.07
CA PRO A 122 4.03 7.64 8.66
C PRO A 122 3.60 6.51 7.71
N GLU A 123 3.43 5.30 8.24
CA GLU A 123 3.08 4.14 7.42
C GLU A 123 1.74 4.33 6.67
N GLY A 124 0.76 4.97 7.33
CA GLY A 124 -0.50 5.33 6.67
C GLY A 124 -0.31 6.27 5.48
N LEU A 125 0.59 7.25 5.59
CA LEU A 125 0.91 8.15 4.47
C LEU A 125 1.67 7.41 3.35
N LYS A 126 2.57 6.47 3.67
CA LYS A 126 3.21 5.62 2.68
C LYS A 126 2.17 4.80 1.92
N ALA A 127 1.23 4.16 2.64
CA ALA A 127 0.14 3.39 2.04
C ALA A 127 -0.72 4.26 1.13
N TRP A 128 -1.08 5.47 1.56
CA TRP A 128 -1.82 6.42 0.74
C TRP A 128 -1.04 6.84 -0.52
N MET A 129 0.27 7.11 -0.43
CA MET A 129 1.09 7.45 -1.59
C MET A 129 1.17 6.30 -2.60
N GLN A 130 1.26 5.06 -2.13
CA GLN A 130 1.23 3.87 -2.98
C GLN A 130 -0.13 3.70 -3.67
N GLN A 131 -1.22 3.98 -2.96
CA GLN A 131 -2.55 4.02 -3.55
C GLN A 131 -2.63 5.07 -4.67
N MET A 132 -2.17 6.30 -4.42
CA MET A 132 -2.14 7.36 -5.44
C MET A 132 -1.32 6.97 -6.66
N GLU A 133 -0.19 6.28 -6.47
CA GLU A 133 0.62 5.77 -7.57
C GLU A 133 -0.12 4.70 -8.38
N TYR A 134 -0.77 3.77 -7.71
CA TYR A 134 -1.57 2.74 -8.36
C TYR A 134 -2.73 3.33 -9.17
N GLU A 135 -3.48 4.27 -8.60
CA GLU A 135 -4.58 4.94 -9.28
C GLU A 135 -4.09 5.81 -10.43
N THR A 136 -3.03 6.58 -10.23
CA THR A 136 -2.45 7.46 -11.28
C THR A 136 -2.04 6.68 -12.52
N ARG A 137 -1.47 5.48 -12.36
CA ARG A 137 -1.08 4.62 -13.49
C ARG A 137 -2.27 4.14 -14.33
N ARG A 138 -3.47 4.19 -13.79
CA ARG A 138 -4.72 3.71 -14.41
C ARG A 138 -5.59 4.80 -14.99
N LEU A 139 -5.28 6.06 -14.73
CA LEU A 139 -6.03 7.16 -15.30
C LEU A 139 -5.93 7.14 -16.83
N THR A 140 -7.07 7.04 -17.48
CA THR A 140 -7.21 7.14 -18.95
C THR A 140 -7.73 8.51 -19.39
N HIS A 141 -8.27 9.28 -18.45
CA HIS A 141 -8.84 10.61 -18.65
C HIS A 141 -8.29 11.57 -17.59
N LYS A 142 -8.38 12.86 -17.90
CA LYS A 142 -8.00 13.89 -16.93
C LYS A 142 -9.04 13.96 -15.83
N THR A 143 -8.62 13.64 -14.61
CA THR A 143 -9.44 13.79 -13.42
C THR A 143 -9.29 15.19 -12.84
N THR A 144 -10.35 15.75 -12.36
CA THR A 144 -10.35 16.92 -11.48
C THR A 144 -10.50 16.40 -10.04
N ALA A 145 -9.95 17.10 -9.04
CA ALA A 145 -10.29 16.78 -7.66
C ALA A 145 -11.82 16.72 -7.54
N GLY A 146 -12.36 15.52 -7.43
CA GLY A 146 -13.78 15.24 -7.41
C GLY A 146 -14.42 15.86 -6.18
N GLY A 147 -15.64 16.24 -6.26
CA GLY A 147 -16.45 16.75 -5.19
C GLY A 147 -17.45 17.77 -5.69
N ASP A 148 -18.67 17.60 -5.29
CA ASP A 148 -19.73 18.59 -5.54
C ASP A 148 -19.28 19.95 -4.98
N ALA A 149 -19.29 20.99 -5.81
CA ALA A 149 -18.91 22.36 -5.45
C ALA A 149 -19.77 22.98 -4.32
N GLY A 150 -20.50 22.17 -3.58
CA GLY A 150 -21.43 22.55 -2.52
C GLY A 150 -21.16 21.95 -1.13
N MET A 151 -20.17 21.09 -0.97
CA MET A 151 -19.85 20.55 0.35
C MET A 151 -19.15 21.59 1.22
N ALA A 152 -19.76 21.90 2.39
CA ALA A 152 -19.19 22.85 3.34
C ALA A 152 -17.93 22.27 4.01
N ALA A 153 -16.95 23.15 4.31
CA ALA A 153 -15.76 22.72 5.05
C ALA A 153 -16.14 22.25 6.47
N VAL A 154 -15.48 21.20 6.92
CA VAL A 154 -15.51 20.70 8.29
C VAL A 154 -14.10 20.78 8.85
N ALA A 155 -13.92 21.63 9.87
CA ALA A 155 -12.62 21.73 10.54
C ALA A 155 -12.26 20.39 11.20
N PRO A 156 -10.96 20.08 11.38
CA PRO A 156 -10.55 18.87 12.08
C PRO A 156 -11.22 18.75 13.44
N LEU A 157 -11.85 17.61 13.69
CA LEU A 157 -12.63 17.33 14.89
C LEU A 157 -11.75 16.90 16.06
N ILE A 158 -10.67 16.18 15.75
CA ILE A 158 -9.77 15.61 16.77
C ILE A 158 -8.63 16.58 17.06
N GLU A 159 -8.42 16.86 18.35
CA GLU A 159 -7.30 17.68 18.82
C GLU A 159 -6.06 16.86 19.17
N THR A 160 -6.21 15.54 19.35
CA THR A 160 -5.10 14.66 19.75
C THR A 160 -4.18 14.39 18.56
N GLU A 161 -2.87 14.40 18.85
CA GLU A 161 -1.79 14.06 17.94
C GLU A 161 -0.98 12.89 18.51
N TRP A 162 -1.66 11.78 18.84
CA TRP A 162 -1.03 10.66 19.50
C TRP A 162 -0.32 9.73 18.51
N GLY A 163 0.73 9.08 19.01
CA GLY A 163 1.56 8.15 18.25
C GLY A 163 1.51 6.73 18.80
N GLN A 164 2.43 5.90 18.30
CA GLN A 164 2.49 4.48 18.64
C GLN A 164 3.67 4.10 19.55
N LEU A 165 4.64 4.99 19.69
CA LEU A 165 5.84 4.78 20.50
C LEU A 165 5.72 5.51 21.84
N ARG A 166 6.83 5.79 22.50
CA ARG A 166 6.81 6.52 23.77
C ARG A 166 6.20 7.92 23.61
N PRO A 167 5.40 8.34 24.61
CA PRO A 167 5.10 7.62 25.89
C PRO A 167 3.90 6.66 25.78
N TYR A 168 3.22 6.60 24.65
CA TYR A 168 1.96 5.86 24.47
C TYR A 168 2.08 4.34 24.70
N ASN A 169 3.26 3.78 24.48
CA ASN A 169 3.52 2.35 24.63
C ASN A 169 4.21 1.96 25.97
N MET A 170 4.28 2.85 26.93
CA MET A 170 4.99 2.60 28.21
C MET A 170 4.51 1.36 28.95
N ASP A 171 3.26 0.96 28.77
CA ASP A 171 2.66 -0.19 29.45
C ASP A 171 2.68 -1.48 28.59
N MET A 172 3.49 -1.54 27.50
CA MET A 172 3.49 -2.59 26.49
C MET A 172 4.87 -3.20 26.22
N ASN A 173 5.77 -3.20 27.22
CA ASN A 173 7.11 -3.76 27.10
C ASN A 173 7.89 -3.24 25.87
N ASN A 174 7.77 -1.95 25.56
CA ASN A 174 8.34 -1.27 24.40
C ASN A 174 7.85 -1.76 23.02
N CYS A 175 6.83 -2.60 22.93
CA CYS A 175 6.16 -2.87 21.66
C CYS A 175 5.37 -1.62 21.23
N PRO A 176 5.28 -1.29 19.95
CA PRO A 176 4.37 -0.24 19.47
C PRO A 176 2.91 -0.53 19.88
N THR A 177 2.12 0.51 20.11
CA THR A 177 0.70 0.36 20.46
C THR A 177 -0.10 -0.34 19.36
N GLY A 178 0.34 -0.20 18.11
CA GLY A 178 -0.38 -0.56 16.90
C GLY A 178 -1.30 0.56 16.41
N CYS A 179 -1.37 0.75 15.10
CA CYS A 179 -2.15 1.81 14.46
C CYS A 179 -3.65 1.73 14.80
N VAL A 180 -4.19 0.51 14.92
CA VAL A 180 -5.59 0.26 15.32
C VAL A 180 -5.87 0.85 16.70
N ALA A 181 -5.01 0.57 17.69
CA ALA A 181 -5.21 1.08 19.04
C ALA A 181 -5.08 2.60 19.11
N THR A 182 -4.13 3.16 18.35
CA THR A 182 -3.93 4.61 18.30
C THR A 182 -5.10 5.34 17.66
N ALA A 183 -5.60 4.87 16.52
CA ALA A 183 -6.77 5.45 15.86
C ALA A 183 -8.02 5.37 16.75
N MET A 184 -8.28 4.20 17.36
CA MET A 184 -9.39 4.03 18.30
C MET A 184 -9.27 4.97 19.49
N ALA A 185 -8.10 5.06 20.11
CA ALA A 185 -7.87 5.89 21.29
C ALA A 185 -8.20 7.37 21.03
N GLN A 186 -7.78 7.91 19.89
CA GLN A 186 -8.05 9.29 19.51
C GLN A 186 -9.56 9.53 19.32
N ILE A 187 -10.26 8.61 18.67
CA ILE A 187 -11.73 8.68 18.51
C ILE A 187 -12.43 8.57 19.86
N MET A 188 -12.01 7.63 20.73
CA MET A 188 -12.56 7.47 22.07
C MET A 188 -12.34 8.71 22.93
N HIS A 189 -11.17 9.35 22.81
CA HIS A 189 -10.88 10.60 23.48
C HIS A 189 -11.82 11.73 23.00
N TYR A 190 -12.04 11.86 21.71
CA TYR A 190 -12.96 12.84 21.16
C TYR A 190 -14.38 12.68 21.72
N HIS A 191 -14.90 11.46 21.72
CA HIS A 191 -16.23 11.16 22.25
C HIS A 191 -16.29 11.04 23.78
N ARG A 192 -15.15 10.95 24.46
CA ARG A 192 -15.01 10.68 25.91
C ARG A 192 -15.74 9.40 26.33
N LEU A 193 -15.62 8.35 25.50
CA LEU A 193 -16.26 7.06 25.72
C LEU A 193 -15.23 5.96 26.06
N PRO A 194 -15.56 5.05 27.00
CA PRO A 194 -16.82 4.96 27.74
C PRO A 194 -16.99 6.04 28.80
N GLU A 195 -18.21 6.54 28.98
CA GLU A 195 -18.55 7.34 30.14
C GLU A 195 -18.58 6.47 31.39
N GLY A 196 -17.68 6.74 32.32
CA GLY A 196 -17.57 5.90 33.54
C GLY A 196 -16.85 4.58 33.26
N ARG A 197 -17.33 3.50 33.84
CA ARG A 197 -16.73 2.16 33.74
C ARG A 197 -17.06 1.54 32.38
N MET A 198 -16.09 0.83 31.80
CA MET A 198 -16.30 0.00 30.60
C MET A 198 -17.49 -0.97 30.78
N LEU A 199 -18.12 -1.33 29.68
CA LEU A 199 -19.34 -2.15 29.67
C LEU A 199 -19.11 -3.57 30.23
N LYS A 200 -17.95 -4.15 29.93
CA LYS A 200 -17.61 -5.51 30.44
C LYS A 200 -16.09 -5.68 30.55
N ASP A 201 -15.69 -6.73 31.24
CA ASP A 201 -14.30 -7.15 31.34
C ASP A 201 -13.76 -7.56 29.95
N LEU A 202 -12.46 -7.32 29.76
CA LEU A 202 -11.79 -7.66 28.51
C LEU A 202 -11.46 -9.15 28.45
N PRO A 203 -11.15 -9.68 27.26
CA PRO A 203 -10.55 -10.99 27.12
C PRO A 203 -9.30 -11.14 28.00
N ASN A 204 -8.94 -12.38 28.31
CA ASN A 204 -7.78 -12.72 29.17
C ASN A 204 -7.88 -12.25 30.65
N GLY A 205 -9.06 -11.91 31.13
CA GLY A 205 -9.30 -11.60 32.53
C GLY A 205 -8.92 -10.19 32.94
N TYR A 206 -8.70 -9.28 32.02
CA TYR A 206 -8.50 -7.87 32.33
C TYR A 206 -9.82 -7.23 32.74
N PRO A 207 -9.89 -6.66 33.96
CA PRO A 207 -11.15 -6.13 34.49
C PRO A 207 -11.51 -4.83 33.76
N ALA A 208 -12.80 -4.62 33.53
CA ALA A 208 -13.31 -3.34 33.03
C ALA A 208 -12.86 -2.20 33.95
N THR A 209 -12.40 -1.12 33.37
CA THR A 209 -11.86 0.06 34.01
C THR A 209 -12.61 1.32 33.59
N PHE A 210 -12.20 2.46 34.09
CA PHE A 210 -12.61 3.78 33.59
C PHE A 210 -11.38 4.60 33.21
N PHE A 211 -11.57 5.58 32.32
CA PHE A 211 -10.51 6.46 31.85
C PHE A 211 -10.76 7.89 32.29
N GLN A 212 -9.68 8.59 32.62
CA GLN A 212 -9.76 9.97 33.12
C GLN A 212 -9.54 10.94 31.94
N TRP A 213 -10.55 11.06 31.08
CA TRP A 213 -10.49 11.84 29.85
C TRP A 213 -9.98 13.26 30.02
N ASN A 214 -10.30 13.92 31.15
CA ASN A 214 -9.89 15.30 31.41
C ASN A 214 -8.41 15.44 31.79
N ARG A 215 -7.70 14.34 32.06
CA ARG A 215 -6.28 14.33 32.35
C ARG A 215 -5.44 14.10 31.09
N GLN A 216 -6.03 13.58 30.04
CA GLN A 216 -5.32 13.29 28.81
C GLN A 216 -5.06 14.56 28.03
N LYS A 217 -3.79 14.74 27.58
CA LYS A 217 -3.33 15.91 26.81
C LYS A 217 -3.43 15.61 25.31
N PRO A 218 -3.60 16.62 24.46
CA PRO A 218 -3.58 16.45 23.01
C PRO A 218 -2.27 15.86 22.47
N ARG A 219 -1.14 16.14 23.12
CA ARG A 219 0.20 15.67 22.71
C ARG A 219 1.08 15.45 23.92
N TYR A 220 2.07 14.57 23.78
CA TYR A 220 3.09 14.26 24.78
C TYR A 220 4.47 14.27 24.12
N GLU A 221 5.50 14.65 24.87
CA GLU A 221 6.88 14.48 24.44
C GLU A 221 7.34 13.03 24.71
N GLU A 222 8.34 12.56 23.98
CA GLU A 222 8.81 11.17 24.04
C GLU A 222 9.26 10.73 25.44
N ASP A 223 9.79 11.65 26.22
CA ASP A 223 10.29 11.43 27.57
C ASP A 223 9.27 11.76 28.69
N ASP A 224 8.02 12.08 28.33
CA ASP A 224 6.96 12.38 29.32
C ASP A 224 6.58 11.09 30.07
N MET A 225 6.90 11.08 31.39
CA MET A 225 6.60 10.00 32.32
C MET A 225 5.52 10.39 33.33
N SER A 226 4.73 11.41 33.02
CA SER A 226 3.67 11.89 33.90
C SER A 226 2.53 10.87 34.07
N ASP A 227 1.73 11.05 35.12
CA ASP A 227 0.53 10.23 35.32
C ASP A 227 -0.46 10.39 34.16
N GLU A 228 -0.49 11.55 33.50
CA GLU A 228 -1.28 11.84 32.31
C GLU A 228 -0.83 11.00 31.11
N ALA A 229 0.47 10.86 30.90
CA ALA A 229 1.05 10.03 29.84
C ALA A 229 0.79 8.52 30.13
N LEU A 230 0.94 8.11 31.39
CA LEU A 230 0.60 6.73 31.81
C LEU A 230 -0.88 6.42 31.63
N GLU A 231 -1.77 7.39 31.82
CA GLU A 231 -3.22 7.22 31.59
C GLU A 231 -3.52 6.93 30.11
N VAL A 232 -2.85 7.60 29.19
CA VAL A 232 -2.99 7.32 27.75
C VAL A 232 -2.36 5.99 27.37
N ALA A 233 -1.18 5.66 27.90
CA ALA A 233 -0.57 4.35 27.68
C ALA A 233 -1.48 3.21 28.17
N ARG A 234 -2.15 3.41 29.32
CA ARG A 234 -3.14 2.47 29.83
C ARG A 234 -4.34 2.34 28.89
N LEU A 235 -4.88 3.46 28.37
CA LEU A 235 -5.95 3.42 27.38
C LEU A 235 -5.55 2.59 26.15
N MET A 236 -4.37 2.87 25.56
CA MET A 236 -3.84 2.12 24.41
C MET A 236 -3.74 0.62 24.68
N ARG A 237 -3.25 0.25 25.88
CA ARG A 237 -3.16 -1.15 26.30
C ARG A 237 -4.52 -1.83 26.37
N TYR A 238 -5.51 -1.17 26.98
CA TYR A 238 -6.85 -1.73 27.10
C TYR A 238 -7.51 -1.91 25.73
N ILE A 239 -7.32 -0.96 24.82
CA ILE A 239 -7.78 -1.10 23.44
C ILE A 239 -7.09 -2.29 22.79
N GLY A 240 -5.77 -2.41 22.92
CA GLY A 240 -5.03 -3.53 22.36
C GLY A 240 -5.56 -4.89 22.80
N TYR A 241 -5.91 -5.05 24.08
CA TYR A 241 -6.55 -6.28 24.58
C TYR A 241 -7.97 -6.46 24.00
N ALA A 242 -8.73 -5.38 23.87
CA ALA A 242 -10.09 -5.44 23.34
C ALA A 242 -10.15 -5.90 21.89
N VAL A 243 -9.10 -5.59 21.11
CA VAL A 243 -8.97 -5.93 19.69
C VAL A 243 -8.06 -7.12 19.42
N ASN A 244 -7.73 -7.91 20.43
CA ASN A 244 -6.82 -9.05 20.32
C ASN A 244 -5.48 -8.71 19.63
N MET A 245 -4.90 -7.56 19.98
CA MET A 245 -3.66 -7.05 19.36
C MET A 245 -2.54 -8.09 19.45
N ASN A 246 -1.95 -8.38 18.31
CA ASN A 246 -0.73 -9.16 18.22
C ASN A 246 0.47 -8.22 18.32
N TYR A 247 1.10 -8.18 19.50
CA TYR A 247 2.22 -7.30 19.78
C TYR A 247 3.54 -7.86 19.26
N GLY A 248 4.24 -7.10 18.45
CA GLY A 248 5.60 -7.39 18.00
C GLY A 248 6.57 -6.29 18.39
N SER A 249 7.88 -6.59 18.36
CA SER A 249 8.91 -5.63 18.75
C SER A 249 9.01 -4.41 17.83
N THR A 250 8.64 -4.56 16.58
CA THR A 250 8.70 -3.49 15.55
C THR A 250 7.32 -3.07 15.05
N VAL A 251 6.38 -4.00 14.99
CA VAL A 251 5.00 -3.78 14.48
C VAL A 251 4.04 -4.55 15.37
N SER A 252 2.92 -3.91 15.72
CA SER A 252 1.78 -4.54 16.38
C SER A 252 0.55 -4.40 15.49
N PHE A 253 -0.25 -5.45 15.33
CA PHE A 253 -1.42 -5.42 14.44
C PHE A 253 -2.66 -6.06 15.07
N ALA A 254 -3.85 -5.61 14.64
CA ALA A 254 -5.14 -6.19 14.94
C ALA A 254 -6.06 -6.05 13.71
N TYR A 255 -7.09 -6.86 13.62
CA TYR A 255 -8.08 -6.74 12.56
C TYR A 255 -9.00 -5.54 12.76
N HIS A 256 -9.35 -4.84 11.69
CA HIS A 256 -10.23 -3.68 11.74
C HIS A 256 -11.68 -4.07 12.13
N SER A 257 -12.09 -5.29 11.80
CA SER A 257 -13.34 -5.89 12.27
C SER A 257 -13.39 -6.04 13.80
N ASP A 258 -12.25 -6.38 14.43
CA ASP A 258 -12.16 -6.45 15.89
C ASP A 258 -12.29 -5.05 16.51
N ALA A 259 -11.75 -4.02 15.86
CA ALA A 259 -11.93 -2.63 16.28
C ALA A 259 -13.41 -2.22 16.24
N ALA A 260 -14.12 -2.51 15.16
CA ALA A 260 -15.55 -2.22 15.04
C ALA A 260 -16.36 -2.93 16.14
N ALA A 261 -16.08 -4.20 16.37
CA ALA A 261 -16.72 -4.95 17.44
C ALA A 261 -16.40 -4.38 18.82
N ALA A 262 -15.14 -4.04 19.07
CA ALA A 262 -14.67 -3.55 20.36
C ALA A 262 -15.30 -2.20 20.75
N PHE A 263 -15.49 -1.28 19.82
CA PHE A 263 -16.18 -0.02 20.05
C PHE A 263 -17.55 -0.23 20.71
N VAL A 264 -18.33 -1.17 20.19
CA VAL A 264 -19.67 -1.50 20.70
C VAL A 264 -19.61 -2.34 21.97
N GLN A 265 -18.81 -3.41 21.95
CA GLN A 265 -18.82 -4.41 22.99
C GLN A 265 -18.24 -3.95 24.33
N TYR A 266 -17.25 -3.04 24.28
CA TYR A 266 -16.47 -2.63 25.45
C TYR A 266 -16.56 -1.13 25.75
N PHE A 267 -16.69 -0.29 24.72
CA PHE A 267 -16.40 1.14 24.87
C PHE A 267 -17.64 2.06 24.76
N GLY A 268 -18.85 1.49 24.69
CA GLY A 268 -20.09 2.24 24.81
C GLY A 268 -20.49 3.02 23.56
N PHE A 269 -19.99 2.62 22.39
CA PHE A 269 -20.49 3.12 21.12
C PHE A 269 -21.76 2.40 20.69
N SER A 270 -22.56 3.07 19.88
CA SER A 270 -23.84 2.56 19.37
C SER A 270 -23.65 1.35 18.45
N ASN A 271 -24.56 0.39 18.55
CA ASN A 271 -24.57 -0.76 17.66
C ASN A 271 -25.12 -0.45 16.26
N THR A 272 -25.48 0.80 15.99
CA THR A 272 -25.75 1.30 14.63
C THR A 272 -24.48 1.63 13.85
N LEU A 273 -23.32 1.53 14.48
CA LEU A 273 -22.01 1.55 13.84
C LEU A 273 -21.97 0.52 12.71
N ARG A 274 -21.34 0.90 11.60
CA ARG A 274 -21.11 0.02 10.45
C ARG A 274 -19.63 -0.06 10.11
N TYR A 275 -19.18 -1.26 9.82
CA TYR A 275 -17.86 -1.53 9.24
C TYR A 275 -18.04 -1.74 7.75
N ILE A 276 -17.58 -0.78 6.97
CA ILE A 276 -17.78 -0.73 5.52
C ILE A 276 -16.47 -0.84 4.76
N LYS A 277 -16.54 -1.44 3.57
CA LYS A 277 -15.40 -1.61 2.68
C LYS A 277 -15.60 -0.80 1.41
N ARG A 278 -14.56 -0.11 0.98
CA ARG A 278 -14.53 0.74 -0.22
C ARG A 278 -15.06 0.04 -1.46
N LYS A 279 -14.73 -1.26 -1.60
CA LYS A 279 -15.14 -2.08 -2.74
C LYS A 279 -16.65 -2.19 -2.95
N SER A 280 -17.45 -1.92 -1.92
CA SER A 280 -18.91 -1.93 -1.97
C SER A 280 -19.52 -0.58 -2.39
N PHE A 281 -18.70 0.43 -2.71
CA PHE A 281 -19.12 1.80 -3.00
C PHE A 281 -18.48 2.31 -4.28
N GLY A 282 -19.22 3.07 -5.07
CA GLY A 282 -18.62 3.97 -6.05
C GLY A 282 -17.82 5.08 -5.38
N THR A 283 -16.85 5.70 -6.09
CA THR A 283 -15.98 6.72 -5.51
C THR A 283 -16.75 7.90 -4.91
N ALA A 284 -17.66 8.49 -5.66
CA ALA A 284 -18.47 9.61 -5.17
C ALA A 284 -19.34 9.22 -3.96
N GLN A 285 -19.90 8.02 -3.96
CA GLN A 285 -20.69 7.52 -2.83
C GLN A 285 -19.82 7.28 -1.60
N TRP A 286 -18.60 6.75 -1.76
CA TRP A 286 -17.64 6.58 -0.67
C TRP A 286 -17.27 7.91 -0.03
N GLU A 287 -16.82 8.88 -0.84
CA GLU A 287 -16.46 10.20 -0.36
C GLU A 287 -17.63 10.91 0.30
N GLN A 288 -18.83 10.81 -0.30
CA GLN A 288 -20.05 11.37 0.28
C GLN A 288 -20.41 10.71 1.62
N THR A 289 -20.22 9.40 1.75
CA THR A 289 -20.46 8.67 3.01
C THR A 289 -19.52 9.16 4.10
N ILE A 290 -18.22 9.24 3.82
CA ILE A 290 -17.23 9.77 4.78
C ILE A 290 -17.54 11.23 5.14
N TYR A 291 -17.83 12.08 4.15
CA TYR A 291 -18.19 13.48 4.38
C TYR A 291 -19.43 13.62 5.27
N ASN A 292 -20.45 12.80 5.07
CA ASN A 292 -21.65 12.85 5.90
C ASN A 292 -21.38 12.60 7.37
N GLU A 293 -20.46 11.66 7.68
CA GLU A 293 -20.02 11.41 9.05
C GLU A 293 -19.34 12.65 9.66
N LEU A 294 -18.42 13.26 8.91
CA LEU A 294 -17.71 14.45 9.36
C LEU A 294 -18.67 15.64 9.60
N ARG A 295 -19.63 15.82 8.71
CA ARG A 295 -20.68 16.86 8.85
C ARG A 295 -21.52 16.65 10.11
N GLU A 296 -21.80 15.40 10.47
CA GLU A 296 -22.50 15.02 11.70
C GLU A 296 -21.56 14.97 12.93
N GLN A 297 -20.35 15.55 12.82
CA GLN A 297 -19.35 15.63 13.91
C GLN A 297 -18.92 14.24 14.40
N ARG A 298 -18.83 13.28 13.52
CA ARG A 298 -18.32 11.94 13.80
C ARG A 298 -17.01 11.71 13.04
N PRO A 299 -15.87 11.69 13.75
CA PRO A 299 -14.61 11.28 13.14
C PRO A 299 -14.70 9.83 12.70
N VAL A 300 -14.12 9.53 11.54
CA VAL A 300 -14.18 8.21 10.91
C VAL A 300 -12.88 7.47 11.16
N TYR A 301 -12.98 6.26 11.72
CA TYR A 301 -11.87 5.33 11.67
C TYR A 301 -11.71 4.82 10.25
N MET A 302 -10.55 4.99 9.67
CA MET A 302 -10.22 4.48 8.34
C MET A 302 -9.02 3.56 8.36
N ALA A 303 -8.98 2.66 7.42
CA ALA A 303 -7.83 1.82 7.15
C ALA A 303 -7.61 1.70 5.64
N GLY A 304 -6.36 1.43 5.27
CA GLY A 304 -5.97 1.15 3.89
C GLY A 304 -4.87 0.10 3.87
N THR A 305 -4.87 -0.75 2.87
CA THR A 305 -3.86 -1.79 2.67
C THR A 305 -2.93 -1.40 1.54
N ALA A 306 -1.63 -1.43 1.81
CA ALA A 306 -0.59 -1.28 0.81
C ALA A 306 0.00 -2.65 0.47
N TRP A 307 0.15 -2.93 -0.82
CA TRP A 307 0.84 -4.11 -1.31
C TRP A 307 2.30 -3.74 -1.58
N GLY A 308 3.22 -4.24 -0.78
CA GLY A 308 4.65 -4.01 -0.93
C GLY A 308 5.41 -5.30 -1.25
N GLU A 309 6.71 -5.20 -1.52
CA GLU A 309 7.60 -6.35 -1.80
C GLU A 309 7.59 -7.40 -0.68
N ASN A 310 7.21 -7.02 0.54
CA ASN A 310 7.17 -7.89 1.72
C ASN A 310 5.76 -8.40 2.08
N GLY A 311 4.75 -8.19 1.24
CA GLY A 311 3.37 -8.59 1.48
C GLY A 311 2.43 -7.43 1.77
N GLU A 312 1.23 -7.74 2.26
CA GLU A 312 0.22 -6.76 2.65
C GLU A 312 0.65 -5.99 3.91
N ASN A 313 0.49 -4.68 3.85
CA ASN A 313 0.71 -3.79 4.98
C ASN A 313 -0.54 -2.94 5.17
N SER A 314 -1.31 -3.22 6.20
CA SER A 314 -2.55 -2.49 6.49
C SER A 314 -2.33 -1.49 7.63
N HIS A 315 -2.82 -0.27 7.46
CA HIS A 315 -2.66 0.81 8.44
C HIS A 315 -3.97 1.50 8.74
N ALA A 316 -4.24 1.69 10.03
CA ALA A 316 -5.37 2.44 10.54
C ALA A 316 -5.00 3.89 10.83
N PHE A 317 -5.92 4.79 10.53
CA PHE A 317 -5.79 6.23 10.76
C PHE A 317 -7.17 6.86 10.99
N VAL A 318 -7.23 8.14 11.28
CA VAL A 318 -8.49 8.85 11.50
C VAL A 318 -8.69 9.89 10.42
N CYS A 319 -9.89 9.89 9.81
CA CYS A 319 -10.37 10.96 8.97
C CYS A 319 -11.32 11.83 9.81
N ASP A 320 -11.01 13.12 9.97
CA ASP A 320 -11.70 13.97 10.94
C ASP A 320 -12.01 15.39 10.45
N GLY A 321 -11.76 15.70 9.17
CA GLY A 321 -12.08 17.01 8.61
C GLY A 321 -12.19 16.98 7.09
N TYR A 322 -12.73 18.07 6.53
CA TYR A 322 -12.91 18.21 5.09
C TYR A 322 -12.76 19.67 4.65
N GLU A 323 -12.02 19.91 3.58
CA GLU A 323 -11.92 21.21 2.94
C GLU A 323 -11.62 21.09 1.44
N ASN A 324 -12.47 21.66 0.59
CA ASN A 324 -12.21 21.77 -0.86
C ASN A 324 -11.86 20.43 -1.53
N ASN A 325 -12.61 19.39 -1.28
CA ASN A 325 -12.42 18.03 -1.78
C ASN A 325 -11.23 17.27 -1.16
N TYR A 326 -10.58 17.82 -0.18
CA TYR A 326 -9.54 17.14 0.59
C TYR A 326 -10.08 16.78 1.96
N PHE A 327 -9.78 15.58 2.40
CA PHE A 327 -10.11 15.07 3.72
C PHE A 327 -8.93 15.22 4.66
N HIS A 328 -9.18 15.73 5.87
CA HIS A 328 -8.13 15.83 6.87
C HIS A 328 -7.90 14.46 7.50
N ILE A 329 -6.62 14.03 7.49
CA ILE A 329 -6.16 12.74 7.99
C ILE A 329 -5.21 12.95 9.15
N ASN A 330 -5.50 12.27 10.25
CA ASN A 330 -4.61 12.10 11.38
C ASN A 330 -4.01 10.68 11.32
N TRP A 331 -2.73 10.60 11.00
CA TRP A 331 -2.04 9.33 10.75
C TRP A 331 -1.72 8.52 12.02
N GLY A 332 -1.89 9.10 13.22
CA GLY A 332 -1.53 8.44 14.47
C GLY A 332 -0.01 8.34 14.70
N TRP A 333 0.75 9.36 14.31
CA TRP A 333 2.20 9.44 14.38
C TRP A 333 2.67 10.77 14.94
N ASP A 334 2.29 11.05 16.19
CA ASP A 334 2.66 12.26 16.91
C ASP A 334 2.40 13.56 16.12
N GLY A 335 1.30 13.58 15.35
CA GLY A 335 0.95 14.68 14.46
C GLY A 335 1.80 14.78 13.19
N THR A 336 2.78 13.88 13.03
CA THR A 336 3.67 13.89 11.88
C THR A 336 2.87 13.67 10.59
N SER A 337 3.02 14.61 9.66
CA SER A 337 2.38 14.58 8.33
C SER A 337 0.84 14.61 8.33
N ASN A 338 0.19 14.94 9.45
CA ASN A 338 -1.24 15.20 9.44
C ASN A 338 -1.57 16.33 8.46
N GLY A 339 -2.67 16.19 7.73
CA GLY A 339 -3.01 17.16 6.70
C GLY A 339 -4.24 16.75 5.87
N TYR A 340 -4.40 17.38 4.73
CA TYR A 340 -5.54 17.22 3.83
C TYR A 340 -5.12 16.46 2.57
N PHE A 341 -5.83 15.39 2.26
CA PHE A 341 -5.50 14.47 1.18
C PHE A 341 -6.75 14.11 0.37
N LEU A 342 -6.56 13.81 -0.91
CA LEU A 342 -7.60 13.16 -1.71
C LEU A 342 -7.77 11.72 -1.23
N LEU A 343 -9.01 11.26 -1.10
CA LEU A 343 -9.26 9.85 -0.79
C LEU A 343 -9.09 8.97 -2.02
N SER A 344 -9.34 9.49 -3.22
CA SER A 344 -9.25 8.75 -4.48
C SER A 344 -8.98 9.70 -5.65
N LEU A 345 -8.38 9.17 -6.73
CA LEU A 345 -8.19 9.86 -8.00
C LEU A 345 -9.19 9.41 -9.07
N LEU A 346 -9.87 8.29 -8.87
CA LEU A 346 -10.76 7.69 -9.85
C LEU A 346 -12.19 8.25 -9.69
N ASP A 347 -12.76 8.75 -10.80
CA ASP A 347 -14.13 9.26 -10.85
C ASP A 347 -15.06 8.20 -11.46
N PRO A 348 -16.12 7.77 -10.74
CA PRO A 348 -17.04 6.76 -11.24
C PRO A 348 -17.96 7.25 -12.37
N GLU A 349 -18.15 8.56 -12.55
CA GLU A 349 -19.02 9.09 -13.59
C GLU A 349 -18.40 8.99 -14.99
N GLU A 350 -17.08 8.83 -15.10
CA GLU A 350 -16.36 8.67 -16.36
C GLU A 350 -16.12 7.19 -16.74
N GLU A 351 -16.42 6.26 -15.88
CA GLU A 351 -16.42 4.83 -16.20
C GLU A 351 -17.64 4.54 -17.10
N GLY A 352 -17.38 4.45 -18.40
CA GLY A 352 -18.36 4.41 -19.48
C GLY A 352 -19.59 3.53 -19.23
N THR A 353 -20.72 3.97 -19.72
CA THR A 353 -22.05 3.38 -19.72
C THR A 353 -22.08 1.84 -19.85
N GLY A 354 -22.00 1.18 -18.73
CA GLY A 354 -21.97 -0.28 -18.56
C GLY A 354 -21.73 -0.65 -17.13
N GLY A 355 -21.65 0.34 -16.25
CA GLY A 355 -21.41 0.16 -14.83
C GLY A 355 -22.43 -0.74 -14.21
N ALA A 356 -22.04 -1.99 -13.97
CA ALA A 356 -22.67 -2.75 -12.91
C ALA A 356 -22.54 -1.94 -11.63
N VAL A 357 -23.62 -1.67 -10.95
CA VAL A 357 -23.66 -1.17 -9.58
C VAL A 357 -22.80 -2.15 -8.74
N GLY A 358 -21.64 -1.74 -8.35
CA GLY A 358 -20.62 -2.62 -7.81
C GLY A 358 -19.23 -2.21 -8.35
N GLY A 359 -19.04 -0.90 -8.55
CA GLY A 359 -17.80 -0.31 -8.99
C GLY A 359 -16.67 -0.71 -8.07
N ASN A 360 -15.84 -1.56 -8.58
CA ASN A 360 -14.92 -2.30 -7.81
C ASN A 360 -13.55 -1.67 -7.83
N GLY A 361 -13.17 -1.27 -6.67
CA GLY A 361 -11.89 -1.58 -6.18
C GLY A 361 -10.68 -0.97 -6.83
N TYR A 362 -10.69 0.31 -6.97
CA TYR A 362 -9.49 1.02 -7.34
C TYR A 362 -8.67 1.50 -6.17
N SER A 363 -9.19 1.37 -4.98
CA SER A 363 -8.46 1.65 -3.78
C SER A 363 -7.98 0.33 -3.21
N MET A 364 -6.74 0.28 -2.83
CA MET A 364 -6.16 -0.81 -2.05
C MET A 364 -6.97 -0.96 -0.78
N GLU A 365 -7.96 -1.85 -0.81
CA GLU A 365 -8.83 -2.28 0.27
C GLU A 365 -9.04 -1.23 1.38
N GLN A 366 -9.53 -0.03 1.04
CA GLN A 366 -9.93 0.93 2.06
C GLN A 366 -11.13 0.40 2.82
N GLU A 367 -11.07 0.54 4.13
CA GLU A 367 -12.10 0.17 5.07
C GLU A 367 -12.41 1.35 5.97
N ALA A 368 -13.63 1.45 6.45
CA ALA A 368 -14.03 2.48 7.39
C ALA A 368 -15.00 1.95 8.45
N ILE A 369 -14.92 2.52 9.64
CA ILE A 369 -15.92 2.36 10.68
C ILE A 369 -16.62 3.70 10.78
N ILE A 370 -17.92 3.70 10.45
CA ILE A 370 -18.82 4.86 10.45
C ILE A 370 -19.91 4.72 11.51
N GLY A 371 -20.68 5.79 11.76
CA GLY A 371 -21.71 5.77 12.80
C GLY A 371 -21.13 5.77 14.21
N LEU A 372 -19.91 6.26 14.39
CA LEU A 372 -19.23 6.32 15.68
C LEU A 372 -19.86 7.39 16.57
N GLN A 373 -20.82 6.97 17.37
CA GLN A 373 -21.56 7.80 18.32
C GLN A 373 -21.87 7.04 19.59
N LYS A 374 -22.23 7.75 20.64
CA LYS A 374 -22.60 7.17 21.91
C LYS A 374 -23.85 6.29 21.77
N VAL A 375 -23.84 5.14 22.46
CA VAL A 375 -25.02 4.31 22.61
C VAL A 375 -26.17 5.09 23.24
N THR A 376 -27.39 4.93 22.72
CA THR A 376 -28.60 5.51 23.28
C THR A 376 -29.33 4.50 24.18
N ASP A 377 -30.05 5.00 25.16
CA ASP A 377 -30.92 4.15 25.98
C ASP A 377 -31.94 3.42 25.09
N HIS A 378 -32.07 2.11 25.25
CA HIS A 378 -33.00 1.24 24.53
C HIS A 378 -32.58 0.77 23.12
N GLU A 379 -31.31 0.86 22.74
CA GLU A 379 -30.86 0.18 21.54
C GLU A 379 -31.10 -1.33 21.65
N LYS A 380 -31.70 -1.89 20.61
CA LYS A 380 -31.88 -3.35 20.49
C LYS A 380 -30.64 -3.95 19.84
N THR A 381 -30.27 -5.17 20.22
CA THR A 381 -29.27 -5.93 19.49
C THR A 381 -29.68 -6.04 18.03
N LEU A 382 -28.87 -5.52 17.15
CA LEU A 382 -29.05 -5.59 15.71
C LEU A 382 -28.36 -6.86 15.20
N TRP A 383 -29.15 -7.78 14.66
CA TRP A 383 -28.66 -8.91 13.91
C TRP A 383 -28.77 -8.58 12.43
N ALA A 384 -27.65 -8.45 11.75
CA ALA A 384 -27.59 -8.12 10.35
C ALA A 384 -26.64 -9.08 9.62
N MET A 385 -27.04 -9.50 8.43
CA MET A 385 -26.20 -10.26 7.50
C MET A 385 -26.16 -9.52 6.18
N GLU A 386 -24.98 -9.30 5.63
CA GLU A 386 -24.80 -8.71 4.31
C GLU A 386 -24.74 -9.82 3.25
N SER A 387 -25.42 -9.61 2.12
CA SER A 387 -25.27 -10.43 0.91
C SER A 387 -24.07 -9.93 0.12
N ASN A 388 -22.98 -10.73 0.06
CA ASN A 388 -21.81 -10.36 -0.72
C ASN A 388 -21.85 -10.94 -2.14
N THR A 389 -22.31 -12.18 -2.27
CA THR A 389 -22.27 -12.91 -3.53
C THR A 389 -23.39 -13.94 -3.58
N ILE A 390 -24.06 -14.02 -4.72
CA ILE A 390 -24.90 -15.16 -5.09
C ILE A 390 -24.89 -15.32 -6.62
N VAL A 391 -24.30 -16.42 -7.12
CA VAL A 391 -24.09 -16.65 -8.55
C VAL A 391 -24.22 -18.11 -8.91
N PRO A 392 -24.65 -18.48 -10.13
CA PRO A 392 -24.51 -19.83 -10.63
C PRO A 392 -23.04 -20.17 -10.88
N LEU A 393 -22.63 -21.39 -10.47
CA LEU A 393 -21.23 -21.85 -10.63
C LEU A 393 -20.96 -22.46 -12.01
N ASP A 394 -21.95 -23.06 -12.62
CA ASP A 394 -21.78 -23.82 -13.86
C ASP A 394 -22.29 -23.00 -15.05
N GLU A 395 -23.56 -23.19 -15.39
CA GLU A 395 -24.20 -22.52 -16.51
C GLU A 395 -25.22 -21.49 -16.03
N THR A 396 -25.40 -20.43 -16.76
CA THR A 396 -26.43 -19.41 -16.49
C THR A 396 -27.79 -19.78 -17.11
N THR A 397 -27.86 -20.85 -17.87
CA THR A 397 -29.13 -21.35 -18.45
C THR A 397 -29.34 -22.81 -18.04
N TRP A 398 -30.33 -23.04 -17.21
CA TRP A 398 -30.67 -24.36 -16.71
C TRP A 398 -31.84 -24.95 -17.52
N GLN A 399 -31.75 -26.24 -17.80
CA GLN A 399 -32.74 -26.96 -18.58
C GLN A 399 -33.47 -27.97 -17.71
N ARG A 400 -34.77 -28.13 -17.93
CA ARG A 400 -35.58 -29.21 -17.31
C ARG A 400 -36.12 -30.18 -18.34
N ARG A 401 -36.33 -31.40 -17.93
CA ARG A 401 -36.78 -32.47 -18.82
C ARG A 401 -38.25 -32.35 -19.26
N SER A 402 -39.11 -31.77 -18.43
CA SER A 402 -40.52 -31.53 -18.66
C SER A 402 -41.04 -30.37 -17.81
N ALA A 403 -42.24 -29.85 -18.11
CA ALA A 403 -42.85 -28.80 -17.34
C ALA A 403 -43.11 -29.13 -15.86
N GLY A 404 -43.20 -30.38 -15.51
CA GLY A 404 -43.34 -30.85 -14.12
C GLY A 404 -42.01 -31.14 -13.41
N SER A 405 -40.89 -31.05 -14.12
CA SER A 405 -39.55 -31.22 -13.51
C SER A 405 -39.00 -29.92 -12.99
N GLY A 406 -38.11 -29.99 -12.00
CA GLY A 406 -37.38 -28.80 -11.50
C GLY A 406 -36.21 -28.44 -12.38
N PHE A 407 -35.73 -27.21 -12.22
CA PHE A 407 -34.44 -26.74 -12.72
C PHE A 407 -33.39 -26.98 -11.65
N GLU A 408 -32.31 -27.65 -12.00
CA GLU A 408 -31.26 -28.03 -11.04
C GLU A 408 -29.91 -27.47 -11.46
N GLY A 409 -29.12 -27.07 -10.49
CA GLY A 409 -27.77 -26.53 -10.68
C GLY A 409 -27.09 -26.18 -9.39
N THR A 410 -25.91 -25.60 -9.49
CA THR A 410 -25.09 -25.22 -8.34
C THR A 410 -24.98 -23.73 -8.25
N LEU A 411 -25.21 -23.17 -7.05
CA LEU A 411 -25.01 -21.77 -6.72
C LEU A 411 -23.85 -21.62 -5.74
N LEU A 412 -23.09 -20.54 -5.89
CA LEU A 412 -22.17 -20.03 -4.90
C LEU A 412 -22.89 -18.91 -4.14
N CYS A 413 -22.81 -18.91 -2.82
CA CYS A 413 -23.34 -17.84 -1.99
C CYS A 413 -22.39 -17.50 -0.84
N TRP A 414 -22.23 -16.22 -0.56
CA TRP A 414 -21.40 -15.71 0.54
C TRP A 414 -22.16 -14.63 1.28
N GLN A 415 -22.11 -14.71 2.60
CA GLN A 415 -22.78 -13.79 3.51
C GLN A 415 -21.83 -13.40 4.63
N THR A 416 -21.88 -12.16 5.05
CA THR A 416 -21.09 -11.63 6.17
C THR A 416 -22.01 -11.33 7.33
N ASN A 417 -21.61 -11.72 8.54
CA ASN A 417 -22.22 -11.18 9.75
C ASN A 417 -21.90 -9.68 9.84
N ASP A 418 -22.85 -8.82 9.54
CA ASP A 418 -22.68 -7.37 9.60
C ASP A 418 -23.11 -6.79 10.97
N SER A 419 -22.93 -7.59 12.01
CA SER A 419 -23.20 -7.16 13.39
C SER A 419 -21.93 -7.18 14.24
N PRO A 420 -21.85 -6.34 15.28
CA PRO A 420 -20.71 -6.28 16.19
C PRO A 420 -20.69 -7.43 17.22
N TYR A 421 -21.53 -8.45 17.06
CA TYR A 421 -21.71 -9.55 18.01
C TYR A 421 -21.47 -10.89 17.35
N ASP A 422 -21.03 -11.88 18.14
CA ASP A 422 -21.09 -13.27 17.73
C ASP A 422 -22.52 -13.65 17.40
N MET A 423 -22.72 -14.35 16.29
CA MET A 423 -24.05 -14.76 15.84
C MET A 423 -24.05 -16.23 15.42
N ASN A 424 -25.01 -16.98 15.94
CA ASN A 424 -25.41 -18.23 15.34
C ASN A 424 -26.58 -17.97 14.41
N ALA A 425 -26.46 -18.40 13.18
CA ALA A 425 -27.50 -18.19 12.19
C ALA A 425 -27.68 -19.42 11.29
N THR A 426 -28.87 -19.59 10.74
CA THR A 426 -29.09 -20.45 9.62
C THR A 426 -29.04 -19.59 8.36
N LEU A 427 -28.03 -19.81 7.53
CA LEU A 427 -27.92 -19.23 6.19
C LEU A 427 -28.88 -19.95 5.23
N GLY A 428 -29.41 -19.23 4.26
CA GLY A 428 -30.29 -19.82 3.24
C GLY A 428 -30.13 -19.17 1.87
N ILE A 429 -30.60 -19.88 0.87
CA ILE A 429 -30.87 -19.37 -0.47
C ILE A 429 -32.38 -19.44 -0.67
N GLY A 430 -33.01 -18.28 -0.88
CA GLY A 430 -34.46 -18.16 -1.04
C GLY A 430 -34.87 -17.87 -2.48
N LEU A 431 -35.86 -18.59 -2.98
CA LEU A 431 -36.54 -18.26 -4.23
C LEU A 431 -37.74 -17.37 -3.96
N TYR A 432 -37.83 -16.29 -4.68
CA TYR A 432 -38.88 -15.28 -4.53
C TYR A 432 -39.68 -15.11 -5.82
N LYS A 433 -40.95 -14.84 -5.66
CA LYS A 433 -41.85 -14.37 -6.72
C LYS A 433 -42.67 -13.21 -6.19
N ASP A 434 -42.76 -12.12 -6.95
CA ASP A 434 -43.53 -10.94 -6.57
C ASP A 434 -43.20 -10.43 -5.14
N ALA A 435 -41.88 -10.45 -4.80
CA ALA A 435 -41.31 -10.11 -3.49
C ALA A 435 -41.71 -11.05 -2.32
N GLU A 436 -42.37 -12.17 -2.57
CA GLU A 436 -42.68 -13.18 -1.58
C GLU A 436 -41.73 -14.37 -1.66
N LEU A 437 -41.23 -14.84 -0.51
CA LEU A 437 -40.44 -16.06 -0.40
C LEU A 437 -41.31 -17.28 -0.72
N THR A 438 -41.04 -17.93 -1.84
CA THR A 438 -41.82 -19.09 -2.29
C THR A 438 -41.21 -20.43 -1.90
N ASN A 439 -39.87 -20.45 -1.81
CA ASN A 439 -39.16 -21.71 -1.47
C ASN A 439 -37.77 -21.38 -0.87
N ILE A 440 -37.31 -22.24 0.03
CA ILE A 440 -35.92 -22.24 0.53
C ILE A 440 -35.19 -23.34 -0.25
N LEU A 441 -34.26 -22.92 -1.10
CA LEU A 441 -33.55 -23.77 -2.01
C LEU A 441 -32.43 -24.55 -1.32
N TRP A 442 -31.80 -23.92 -0.34
CA TRP A 442 -30.70 -24.44 0.45
C TRP A 442 -30.63 -23.77 1.81
N GLN A 443 -30.13 -24.46 2.80
CA GLN A 443 -29.87 -23.88 4.13
C GLN A 443 -28.76 -24.64 4.87
N ALA A 444 -28.00 -23.91 5.71
CA ALA A 444 -27.02 -24.46 6.63
C ALA A 444 -26.85 -23.57 7.85
N THR A 445 -26.66 -24.17 9.03
CA THR A 445 -26.38 -23.41 10.27
C THR A 445 -24.87 -23.17 10.39
N ALA A 446 -24.50 -21.97 10.79
CA ALA A 446 -23.13 -21.58 11.04
C ALA A 446 -23.02 -20.60 12.20
N SER A 447 -21.85 -20.58 12.83
CA SER A 447 -21.47 -19.58 13.84
C SER A 447 -20.55 -18.57 13.19
N PHE A 448 -20.72 -17.31 13.53
CA PHE A 448 -19.98 -16.18 12.99
C PHE A 448 -19.41 -15.38 14.14
N THR A 449 -18.18 -14.98 14.05
CA THR A 449 -17.65 -13.86 14.79
C THR A 449 -18.11 -12.53 14.15
N PRO A 450 -17.98 -11.40 14.83
CA PRO A 450 -18.34 -10.10 14.26
C PRO A 450 -17.66 -9.88 12.91
N TYR A 451 -18.43 -9.39 11.94
CA TYR A 451 -17.98 -9.04 10.58
C TYR A 451 -17.32 -10.19 9.80
N MET A 452 -17.54 -11.43 10.22
CA MET A 452 -16.97 -12.61 9.57
C MET A 452 -17.81 -13.02 8.37
N THR A 453 -17.13 -13.27 7.26
CA THR A 453 -17.73 -13.82 6.03
C THR A 453 -17.76 -15.35 6.08
N ARG A 454 -18.89 -15.93 5.71
CA ARG A 454 -19.06 -17.36 5.48
C ARG A 454 -19.70 -17.59 4.12
N GLY A 455 -19.31 -18.69 3.45
CA GLY A 455 -19.83 -19.04 2.15
C GLY A 455 -20.03 -20.53 1.99
N SER A 456 -20.89 -20.90 1.05
CA SER A 456 -20.97 -22.22 0.48
C SER A 456 -20.09 -22.25 -0.77
N LYS A 457 -19.15 -23.18 -0.82
CA LYS A 457 -18.36 -23.40 -2.05
C LYS A 457 -19.23 -23.92 -3.20
N SER A 458 -20.30 -24.61 -2.88
CA SER A 458 -21.27 -25.13 -3.84
C SER A 458 -22.55 -25.53 -3.11
N ALA A 459 -23.63 -24.81 -3.37
CA ALA A 459 -24.97 -25.19 -2.93
C ALA A 459 -25.72 -25.77 -4.11
N TYR A 460 -25.87 -27.09 -4.15
CA TYR A 460 -26.75 -27.73 -5.15
C TYR A 460 -28.20 -27.40 -4.80
N VAL A 461 -28.92 -26.85 -5.76
CA VAL A 461 -30.29 -26.37 -5.57
C VAL A 461 -31.19 -26.90 -6.67
N ASN A 462 -32.48 -27.04 -6.34
CA ASN A 462 -33.54 -27.33 -7.27
C ASN A 462 -34.62 -26.27 -7.14
N LEU A 463 -34.85 -25.48 -8.19
CA LEU A 463 -35.84 -24.40 -8.20
C LEU A 463 -37.30 -24.92 -8.19
N GLY A 464 -37.51 -26.21 -8.41
CA GLY A 464 -38.81 -26.81 -8.55
C GLY A 464 -39.45 -26.61 -9.92
N ALA A 465 -40.71 -27.06 -10.05
CA ALA A 465 -41.49 -26.98 -11.28
C ALA A 465 -42.10 -25.57 -11.42
N LEU A 466 -41.28 -24.58 -11.84
CA LEU A 466 -41.71 -23.20 -12.01
C LEU A 466 -42.58 -23.00 -13.27
N ALA A 467 -43.58 -22.12 -13.14
CA ALA A 467 -44.32 -21.57 -14.30
C ALA A 467 -43.46 -20.57 -15.06
N ASN A 468 -43.84 -20.29 -16.33
CA ASN A 468 -43.15 -19.20 -17.06
C ASN A 468 -43.29 -17.87 -16.34
N GLY A 469 -42.22 -17.06 -16.37
CA GLY A 469 -42.22 -15.73 -15.77
C GLY A 469 -40.93 -15.42 -15.01
N GLU A 470 -40.96 -14.38 -14.26
CA GLU A 470 -39.85 -13.81 -13.51
C GLU A 470 -39.84 -14.31 -12.06
N TYR A 471 -38.63 -14.62 -11.57
CA TYR A 471 -38.36 -14.98 -10.20
C TYR A 471 -37.03 -14.34 -9.79
N ARG A 472 -36.77 -14.31 -8.47
CA ARG A 472 -35.48 -13.88 -7.94
C ARG A 472 -34.95 -14.86 -6.93
N ILE A 473 -33.63 -14.97 -6.87
CA ILE A 473 -32.94 -15.75 -5.86
C ILE A 473 -32.09 -14.80 -5.01
N TYR A 474 -32.28 -14.89 -3.69
CA TYR A 474 -31.59 -14.06 -2.71
C TYR A 474 -30.85 -14.90 -1.67
N ASN A 475 -29.78 -14.32 -1.12
CA ASN A 475 -29.27 -14.72 0.17
C ASN A 475 -30.24 -14.31 1.28
N ILE A 476 -30.55 -15.28 2.13
CA ILE A 476 -31.44 -15.09 3.29
C ILE A 476 -30.79 -15.66 4.53
N PHE A 477 -31.20 -15.19 5.70
CA PHE A 477 -30.73 -15.75 6.96
C PHE A 477 -31.84 -15.80 8.01
N ARG A 478 -31.59 -16.57 9.04
CA ARG A 478 -32.42 -16.66 10.23
C ARG A 478 -31.50 -16.72 11.45
N ALA A 479 -31.54 -15.67 12.29
CA ALA A 479 -30.79 -15.64 13.55
C ALA A 479 -31.27 -16.72 14.51
N GLU A 480 -30.40 -17.17 15.40
CA GLU A 480 -30.74 -18.14 16.45
C GLU A 480 -31.90 -17.64 17.30
N GLY A 481 -32.87 -18.54 17.52
CA GLY A 481 -34.09 -18.21 18.28
C GLY A 481 -35.16 -17.47 17.48
N SER A 482 -34.94 -17.20 16.18
CA SER A 482 -35.92 -16.65 15.25
C SER A 482 -36.48 -17.73 14.36
N ASP A 483 -37.81 -17.71 14.17
CA ASP A 483 -38.49 -18.59 13.20
C ASP A 483 -38.68 -17.92 11.83
N THR A 484 -38.31 -16.65 11.69
CA THR A 484 -38.53 -15.86 10.49
C THR A 484 -37.28 -15.71 9.66
N TRP A 485 -37.39 -16.03 8.37
CA TRP A 485 -36.37 -15.74 7.39
C TRP A 485 -36.37 -14.26 7.05
N GLN A 486 -35.17 -13.70 6.97
CA GLN A 486 -34.93 -12.31 6.62
C GLN A 486 -34.05 -12.24 5.37
N LEU A 487 -34.28 -11.26 4.52
CA LEU A 487 -33.33 -10.89 3.47
C LEU A 487 -32.04 -10.37 4.10
N CYS A 488 -30.93 -10.73 3.52
CA CYS A 488 -29.66 -10.09 3.88
C CYS A 488 -29.69 -8.61 3.47
N GLU A 489 -28.95 -7.78 4.17
CA GLU A 489 -28.67 -6.42 3.70
C GLU A 489 -28.00 -6.48 2.33
N ASN A 490 -28.07 -5.41 1.57
CA ASN A 490 -27.57 -5.32 0.20
C ASN A 490 -28.29 -6.25 -0.81
N SER A 491 -29.39 -6.89 -0.43
CA SER A 491 -30.17 -7.78 -1.33
C SER A 491 -30.82 -7.04 -2.50
N ASP A 492 -31.01 -5.72 -2.40
CA ASP A 492 -31.46 -4.92 -3.53
C ASP A 492 -30.43 -4.82 -4.66
N ASN A 493 -29.17 -5.03 -4.33
CA ASN A 493 -28.01 -4.94 -5.25
C ASN A 493 -27.38 -6.29 -5.55
N VAL A 494 -27.63 -7.34 -4.74
CA VAL A 494 -26.95 -8.64 -4.86
C VAL A 494 -27.99 -9.76 -4.87
N TYR A 495 -28.35 -10.22 -6.06
CA TYR A 495 -29.35 -11.28 -6.26
C TYR A 495 -29.17 -11.94 -7.65
N ILE A 496 -30.00 -12.93 -7.96
CA ILE A 496 -30.09 -13.53 -9.30
C ILE A 496 -31.52 -13.27 -9.83
N ASP A 497 -31.64 -12.62 -10.98
CA ASP A 497 -32.89 -12.63 -11.76
C ASP A 497 -33.00 -13.97 -12.49
N VAL A 498 -34.17 -14.58 -12.41
CA VAL A 498 -34.47 -15.86 -13.06
C VAL A 498 -35.64 -15.67 -14.01
N TRP A 499 -35.40 -15.88 -15.29
CA TRP A 499 -36.42 -15.88 -16.33
C TRP A 499 -36.73 -17.33 -16.76
N VAL A 500 -37.95 -17.78 -16.56
CA VAL A 500 -38.42 -19.13 -16.97
C VAL A 500 -39.24 -19.01 -18.22
N ASP A 501 -38.82 -19.75 -19.28
CA ASP A 501 -39.57 -19.93 -20.52
C ASP A 501 -39.55 -21.42 -20.95
N GLY A 502 -40.70 -22.05 -20.84
CA GLY A 502 -40.88 -23.44 -21.19
C GLY A 502 -40.00 -24.41 -20.39
N LEU A 503 -39.03 -24.97 -21.06
CA LEU A 503 -38.08 -25.92 -20.47
C LEU A 503 -36.75 -25.27 -20.03
N SER A 504 -36.60 -23.97 -20.15
CA SER A 504 -35.39 -23.22 -19.89
C SER A 504 -35.59 -22.21 -18.77
N ALA A 505 -34.60 -22.05 -17.90
CA ALA A 505 -34.49 -20.97 -16.92
C ALA A 505 -33.16 -20.28 -17.12
N THR A 506 -33.23 -18.97 -17.42
CA THR A 506 -32.01 -18.11 -17.53
C THR A 506 -31.80 -17.41 -16.20
N LEU A 507 -30.63 -17.57 -15.63
CA LEU A 507 -30.18 -16.98 -14.36
C LEU A 507 -29.23 -15.83 -14.65
N THR A 508 -29.60 -14.62 -14.33
CA THR A 508 -28.79 -13.42 -14.54
C THR A 508 -28.38 -12.86 -13.17
N PRO A 509 -27.12 -13.06 -12.74
CA PRO A 509 -26.63 -12.47 -11.50
C PRO A 509 -26.60 -10.94 -11.59
N VAL A 510 -27.00 -10.27 -10.52
CA VAL A 510 -26.97 -8.82 -10.36
C VAL A 510 -26.07 -8.48 -9.20
N GLY A 511 -25.15 -7.55 -9.38
CA GLY A 511 -24.30 -6.97 -8.34
C GLY A 511 -23.23 -7.88 -7.73
N SER A 512 -23.30 -9.19 -7.93
CA SER A 512 -22.32 -10.16 -7.40
C SER A 512 -21.11 -10.21 -8.30
N ALA A 513 -20.13 -9.39 -8.04
CA ALA A 513 -18.84 -9.49 -8.74
C ALA A 513 -17.96 -10.61 -8.16
N GLU A 514 -18.00 -10.82 -6.85
CA GLU A 514 -17.23 -11.88 -6.20
C GLU A 514 -17.83 -13.26 -6.53
N GLY A 515 -17.00 -14.17 -7.05
CA GLY A 515 -17.36 -15.56 -7.33
C GLY A 515 -17.75 -15.87 -8.77
N MET A 516 -18.00 -14.89 -9.64
CA MET A 516 -18.03 -15.15 -11.07
C MET A 516 -16.59 -15.35 -11.56
N PRO A 517 -16.30 -16.43 -12.28
CA PRO A 517 -14.95 -16.63 -12.78
C PRO A 517 -14.58 -15.47 -13.71
N ALA A 518 -13.40 -14.92 -13.49
CA ALA A 518 -12.77 -14.07 -14.47
C ALA A 518 -12.55 -14.87 -15.74
N ASP A 519 -12.69 -14.24 -16.88
CA ASP A 519 -12.30 -14.79 -18.17
C ASP A 519 -11.08 -14.02 -18.65
N TYR A 520 -9.93 -14.43 -18.15
CA TYR A 520 -8.66 -13.80 -18.46
C TYR A 520 -8.04 -14.38 -19.72
N SER A 521 -7.70 -13.52 -20.64
CA SER A 521 -6.84 -13.84 -21.78
C SER A 521 -5.52 -13.09 -21.65
N VAL A 522 -4.41 -13.79 -21.93
CA VAL A 522 -3.06 -13.24 -21.85
C VAL A 522 -2.61 -12.80 -23.24
N SER A 523 -2.21 -11.54 -23.38
CA SER A 523 -1.71 -10.97 -24.64
C SER A 523 -0.20 -11.21 -24.85
N GLY A 524 0.52 -11.51 -23.78
CA GLY A 524 1.96 -11.77 -23.79
C GLY A 524 2.56 -11.69 -22.41
N HIS A 525 3.86 -11.99 -22.32
CA HIS A 525 4.62 -11.89 -21.07
C HIS A 525 5.96 -11.19 -21.30
N SER A 526 6.53 -10.69 -20.19
CA SER A 526 7.92 -10.29 -20.09
C SER A 526 8.49 -10.73 -18.75
N ILE A 527 9.78 -11.01 -18.72
CA ILE A 527 10.48 -11.41 -17.50
C ILE A 527 11.60 -10.41 -17.24
N ASP A 528 11.56 -9.80 -16.07
CA ASP A 528 12.63 -8.94 -15.56
C ASP A 528 13.41 -9.69 -14.49
N GLY A 529 14.74 -9.60 -14.57
CA GLY A 529 15.65 -10.37 -13.73
C GLY A 529 16.33 -11.51 -14.47
N LYS A 530 17.23 -12.17 -13.75
CA LYS A 530 18.07 -13.22 -14.34
C LYS A 530 17.41 -14.58 -14.21
N LEU A 531 17.21 -15.27 -15.33
CA LEU A 531 16.71 -16.65 -15.37
C LEU A 531 17.77 -17.63 -14.90
N GLN A 532 17.94 -17.72 -13.58
CA GLN A 532 18.89 -18.60 -12.93
C GLN A 532 18.25 -19.24 -11.69
N LYS A 533 18.61 -20.49 -11.43
CA LYS A 533 18.14 -21.21 -10.23
C LYS A 533 18.44 -20.43 -8.96
N GLY A 534 17.48 -20.41 -8.02
CA GLY A 534 17.54 -19.69 -6.75
C GLY A 534 17.19 -18.20 -6.83
N ARG A 535 17.06 -17.62 -8.02
CA ARG A 535 16.71 -16.21 -8.17
C ARG A 535 15.21 -15.97 -8.22
N THR A 536 14.81 -14.86 -7.63
CA THR A 536 13.46 -14.31 -7.84
C THR A 536 13.50 -13.42 -9.08
N VAL A 537 12.54 -13.62 -9.95
CA VAL A 537 12.32 -12.82 -11.16
C VAL A 537 10.93 -12.20 -11.12
N GLU A 538 10.74 -11.12 -11.84
CA GLU A 538 9.43 -10.51 -12.02
C GLU A 538 8.87 -10.93 -13.37
N VAL A 539 7.74 -11.63 -13.38
CA VAL A 539 7.02 -12.07 -14.57
C VAL A 539 5.79 -11.18 -14.72
N LYS A 540 5.75 -10.36 -15.76
CA LYS A 540 4.64 -9.48 -16.11
C LYS A 540 3.83 -10.08 -17.24
N LEU A 541 2.52 -10.11 -17.07
CA LEU A 541 1.55 -10.58 -18.05
C LEU A 541 0.62 -9.44 -18.43
N GLY A 542 0.44 -9.19 -19.72
CA GLY A 542 -0.65 -8.38 -20.20
C GLY A 542 -1.94 -9.20 -20.17
N ILE A 543 -2.92 -8.80 -19.37
CA ILE A 543 -4.17 -9.51 -19.14
C ILE A 543 -5.34 -8.70 -19.66
N ARG A 544 -6.29 -9.35 -20.31
CA ARG A 544 -7.62 -8.82 -20.60
C ARG A 544 -8.65 -9.65 -19.85
N ASN A 545 -9.59 -9.01 -19.18
CA ASN A 545 -10.71 -9.64 -18.52
C ASN A 545 -11.97 -9.56 -19.38
N ALA A 546 -12.43 -10.68 -19.93
CA ALA A 546 -13.72 -10.78 -20.62
C ALA A 546 -14.85 -11.26 -19.69
N GLY A 547 -14.51 -11.68 -18.47
CA GLY A 547 -15.43 -12.13 -17.44
C GLY A 547 -16.07 -11.00 -16.65
N ARG A 548 -16.75 -11.36 -15.56
CA ARG A 548 -17.45 -10.39 -14.70
C ARG A 548 -16.73 -10.10 -13.39
N THR A 549 -15.84 -10.99 -12.96
CA THR A 549 -15.05 -10.81 -11.73
C THR A 549 -13.83 -9.97 -12.00
N GLN A 550 -13.56 -9.03 -11.13
CA GLN A 550 -12.41 -8.14 -11.21
C GLN A 550 -11.19 -8.68 -10.49
N THR A 551 -11.39 -9.47 -9.43
CA THR A 551 -10.33 -10.13 -8.68
C THR A 551 -10.49 -11.61 -8.69
N GLN A 552 -9.46 -12.28 -9.15
CA GLN A 552 -9.32 -13.71 -8.96
C GLN A 552 -7.85 -14.02 -8.72
N PRO A 553 -7.50 -14.74 -7.66
CA PRO A 553 -6.14 -15.19 -7.48
C PRO A 553 -5.74 -16.09 -8.63
N MET A 554 -4.58 -15.81 -9.19
CA MET A 554 -3.97 -16.58 -10.26
C MET A 554 -2.70 -17.22 -9.74
N TYR A 555 -2.36 -18.36 -10.29
CA TYR A 555 -1.18 -19.12 -9.89
C TYR A 555 -0.25 -19.27 -11.07
N LEU A 556 1.03 -18.99 -10.83
CA LEU A 556 2.11 -19.30 -11.75
C LEU A 556 2.76 -20.59 -11.30
N LEU A 557 2.69 -21.62 -12.13
CA LEU A 557 3.34 -22.88 -11.91
C LEU A 557 4.60 -22.97 -12.76
N VAL A 558 5.68 -23.47 -12.16
CA VAL A 558 6.91 -23.82 -12.87
C VAL A 558 7.12 -25.32 -12.73
N ASN A 559 7.15 -26.01 -13.84
CA ASN A 559 7.19 -27.48 -13.89
C ASN A 559 6.13 -28.13 -12.99
N ASN A 560 4.88 -27.65 -13.10
CA ASN A 560 3.69 -28.12 -12.37
C ASN A 560 3.74 -27.88 -10.84
N LYS A 561 4.62 -27.02 -10.35
CA LYS A 561 4.64 -26.61 -8.95
C LYS A 561 4.34 -25.12 -8.84
N VAL A 562 3.47 -24.75 -7.93
CA VAL A 562 3.20 -23.33 -7.66
C VAL A 562 4.51 -22.63 -7.26
N ALA A 563 4.90 -21.66 -8.06
CA ALA A 563 6.10 -20.84 -7.85
C ALA A 563 5.74 -19.43 -7.37
N SER A 564 4.57 -18.91 -7.74
CA SER A 564 4.06 -17.61 -7.29
C SER A 564 2.54 -17.60 -7.40
N ALA A 565 1.91 -16.72 -6.64
CA ALA A 565 0.49 -16.39 -6.79
C ALA A 565 0.37 -14.87 -6.86
N ALA A 566 -0.57 -14.39 -7.67
CA ALA A 566 -0.87 -12.98 -7.82
C ALA A 566 -2.37 -12.76 -7.95
N GLY A 567 -2.84 -11.63 -7.47
CA GLY A 567 -4.16 -11.11 -7.77
C GLY A 567 -4.04 -9.90 -8.68
N CYS A 568 -5.01 -9.67 -9.53
CA CYS A 568 -5.11 -8.42 -10.25
C CYS A 568 -6.55 -7.93 -10.26
N TYR A 569 -6.68 -6.62 -10.23
CA TYR A 569 -7.95 -5.94 -10.43
C TYR A 569 -8.02 -5.50 -11.89
N ILE A 570 -8.77 -6.21 -12.71
CA ILE A 570 -9.01 -5.84 -14.10
C ILE A 570 -10.51 -5.86 -14.32
N GLU A 571 -11.05 -4.71 -14.66
CA GLU A 571 -12.47 -4.54 -14.95
C GLU A 571 -12.97 -5.46 -16.06
N PRO A 572 -14.23 -5.86 -16.03
CA PRO A 572 -14.85 -6.56 -17.14
C PRO A 572 -14.72 -5.80 -18.45
N GLY A 573 -14.08 -6.43 -19.43
CA GLY A 573 -13.81 -5.82 -20.74
C GLY A 573 -12.48 -5.06 -20.84
N GLU A 574 -11.82 -4.75 -19.74
CA GLU A 574 -10.58 -3.99 -19.68
C GLU A 574 -9.32 -4.85 -19.79
N THR A 575 -8.20 -4.16 -19.96
CA THR A 575 -6.87 -4.76 -19.99
C THR A 575 -6.04 -4.19 -18.85
N GLY A 576 -5.23 -5.04 -18.22
CA GLY A 576 -4.33 -4.66 -17.16
C GLY A 576 -3.06 -5.50 -17.16
N GLU A 577 -2.23 -5.33 -16.16
CA GLU A 577 -1.00 -6.09 -15.96
C GLU A 577 -1.11 -6.95 -14.70
N MET A 578 -0.63 -8.19 -14.79
CA MET A 578 -0.50 -9.09 -13.64
C MET A 578 0.97 -9.41 -13.44
N ILE A 579 1.43 -9.30 -12.21
CA ILE A 579 2.84 -9.45 -11.86
C ILE A 579 3.01 -10.61 -10.89
N PHE A 580 3.83 -11.58 -11.29
CA PHE A 580 4.28 -12.67 -10.43
C PHE A 580 5.74 -12.50 -10.07
N ARG A 581 6.12 -12.92 -8.87
CA ARG A 581 7.51 -12.92 -8.41
C ARG A 581 7.94 -14.32 -7.97
N PRO A 582 8.13 -15.26 -8.94
CA PRO A 582 8.56 -16.60 -8.61
C PRO A 582 10.04 -16.65 -8.25
N THR A 583 10.40 -17.42 -7.20
CA THR A 583 11.76 -17.89 -7.01
C THR A 583 11.97 -19.16 -7.81
N LEU A 584 12.96 -19.16 -8.72
CA LEU A 584 13.20 -20.24 -9.66
C LEU A 584 13.95 -21.42 -9.00
N ASN A 585 13.25 -22.46 -8.59
CA ASN A 585 13.84 -23.60 -7.88
C ASN A 585 14.24 -24.75 -8.82
N VAL A 586 14.35 -24.50 -10.12
CA VAL A 586 14.70 -25.46 -11.15
C VAL A 586 15.79 -24.91 -12.06
N SER A 587 16.43 -25.77 -12.85
CA SER A 587 17.39 -25.39 -13.89
C SER A 587 17.16 -26.23 -15.15
N GLY A 588 17.61 -25.72 -16.29
CA GLY A 588 17.35 -26.29 -17.61
C GLY A 588 16.02 -25.77 -18.17
N GLU A 589 15.46 -26.48 -19.13
CA GLU A 589 14.17 -26.13 -19.73
C GLU A 589 13.08 -26.25 -18.68
N ALA A 590 12.33 -25.17 -18.47
CA ALA A 590 11.25 -25.08 -17.50
C ALA A 590 9.97 -24.56 -18.16
N ARG A 591 8.87 -25.27 -17.93
CA ARG A 591 7.55 -24.89 -18.38
C ARG A 591 6.87 -24.03 -17.33
N PHE A 592 6.45 -22.84 -17.75
CA PHE A 592 5.67 -21.89 -16.98
C PHE A 592 4.20 -21.99 -17.40
N VAL A 593 3.31 -22.07 -16.43
CA VAL A 593 1.87 -22.16 -16.68
C VAL A 593 1.13 -21.21 -15.73
N VAL A 594 0.30 -20.35 -16.27
CA VAL A 594 -0.60 -19.49 -15.49
C VAL A 594 -1.98 -20.12 -15.44
N CYS A 595 -2.50 -20.29 -14.24
CA CYS A 595 -3.73 -21.06 -14.00
C CYS A 595 -4.67 -20.30 -13.04
N TYR A 596 -5.96 -20.59 -13.15
CA TYR A 596 -6.95 -20.20 -12.15
C TYR A 596 -6.84 -21.01 -10.85
N ASP A 597 -6.31 -22.22 -10.94
CA ASP A 597 -6.18 -23.11 -9.80
C ASP A 597 -4.72 -23.48 -9.53
N ARG A 598 -4.41 -23.78 -8.27
CA ARG A 598 -3.07 -24.15 -7.81
C ARG A 598 -2.57 -25.52 -8.29
N PHE A 599 -3.43 -26.32 -8.92
CA PHE A 599 -3.12 -27.67 -9.39
C PHE A 599 -2.80 -27.73 -10.88
N GLY A 600 -3.04 -26.61 -11.61
CA GLY A 600 -2.78 -26.51 -13.04
C GLY A 600 -3.88 -27.15 -13.92
N ASN A 601 -5.09 -27.33 -13.38
CA ASN A 601 -6.20 -27.94 -14.14
C ASN A 601 -6.90 -26.95 -15.08
N GLN A 602 -6.78 -25.66 -14.82
CA GLN A 602 -7.41 -24.57 -15.59
C GLN A 602 -6.35 -23.59 -16.09
N PRO A 603 -5.47 -24.01 -17.02
CA PRO A 603 -4.45 -23.15 -17.57
C PRO A 603 -5.05 -22.12 -18.52
N ILE A 604 -4.53 -20.89 -18.47
CA ILE A 604 -4.91 -19.81 -19.41
C ILE A 604 -3.76 -19.40 -20.32
N TYR A 605 -2.51 -19.65 -19.89
CA TYR A 605 -1.32 -19.28 -20.66
C TYR A 605 -0.13 -20.14 -20.27
N GLU A 606 0.70 -20.49 -21.26
CA GLU A 606 1.91 -21.26 -21.00
C GLU A 606 3.06 -20.89 -21.95
N TRP A 607 4.27 -21.02 -21.45
CA TRP A 607 5.51 -20.83 -22.23
C TRP A 607 6.65 -21.62 -21.60
N THR A 608 7.81 -21.61 -22.24
CA THR A 608 9.00 -22.34 -21.79
C THR A 608 10.20 -21.40 -21.76
N GLU A 609 10.99 -21.47 -20.70
CA GLU A 609 12.25 -20.76 -20.53
C GLU A 609 13.39 -21.68 -20.19
N ASN A 610 14.60 -21.26 -20.51
CA ASN A 610 15.81 -21.98 -20.12
C ASN A 610 16.45 -21.31 -18.92
N ILE A 611 16.40 -21.98 -17.77
CA ILE A 611 16.90 -21.47 -16.48
C ILE A 611 18.34 -21.96 -16.28
N SER A 612 19.27 -21.01 -16.14
CA SER A 612 20.68 -21.31 -15.89
C SER A 612 20.85 -22.04 -14.56
N PRO A 613 21.71 -23.06 -14.47
CA PRO A 613 22.04 -23.69 -13.21
C PRO A 613 22.87 -22.76 -12.32
N LEU A 614 22.93 -23.08 -11.03
CA LEU A 614 23.90 -22.45 -10.14
C LEU A 614 25.31 -23.00 -10.41
N PRO A 615 26.37 -22.18 -10.21
CA PRO A 615 27.73 -22.65 -10.27
C PRO A 615 27.95 -23.78 -9.26
N LYS A 616 28.60 -24.85 -9.69
CA LYS A 616 28.96 -26.02 -8.84
C LYS A 616 30.36 -25.93 -8.30
N ASP A 617 31.29 -25.41 -9.10
CA ASP A 617 32.66 -25.16 -8.71
C ASP A 617 32.78 -23.71 -8.27
N ILE A 618 32.89 -23.47 -6.96
CA ILE A 618 32.98 -22.13 -6.38
C ILE A 618 34.27 -22.03 -5.60
N ASN A 619 35.15 -21.19 -6.08
CA ASN A 619 36.43 -20.90 -5.44
C ASN A 619 36.75 -19.42 -5.62
N LEU A 620 36.21 -18.61 -4.72
CA LEU A 620 36.39 -17.17 -4.72
C LEU A 620 37.35 -16.76 -3.59
N GLU A 621 38.22 -15.85 -3.93
CA GLU A 621 39.00 -15.12 -2.93
C GLU A 621 38.88 -13.62 -3.16
N PHE A 622 39.08 -12.85 -2.12
CA PHE A 622 39.09 -11.40 -2.23
C PHE A 622 40.47 -10.82 -1.92
N SER A 623 40.73 -9.64 -2.47
CA SER A 623 42.02 -8.96 -2.30
C SER A 623 41.83 -7.45 -2.42
N ASN A 624 42.87 -6.68 -2.15
CA ASN A 624 42.90 -5.23 -2.36
C ASN A 624 41.73 -4.47 -1.73
N MET A 625 41.29 -4.92 -0.54
CA MET A 625 40.23 -4.22 0.16
C MET A 625 40.65 -2.79 0.52
N ARG A 626 39.86 -1.83 0.11
CA ARG A 626 40.04 -0.42 0.42
C ARG A 626 38.76 0.11 1.04
N ILE A 627 38.95 1.00 2.02
CA ILE A 627 37.83 1.72 2.65
C ILE A 627 38.18 3.19 2.59
N ASP A 628 37.35 3.93 1.89
CA ASP A 628 37.50 5.38 1.67
C ASP A 628 36.30 6.10 2.31
N ASN A 629 36.41 7.41 2.52
CA ASN A 629 35.29 8.24 2.92
C ASN A 629 34.21 8.20 1.81
N LEU A 630 32.96 8.11 2.20
CA LEU A 630 31.86 8.28 1.25
C LEU A 630 31.68 9.79 0.98
N ASP A 631 31.81 10.20 -0.26
CA ASP A 631 31.52 11.58 -0.67
C ASP A 631 30.01 11.76 -0.83
N THR A 632 29.40 12.43 0.15
CA THR A 632 27.95 12.69 0.19
C THR A 632 27.49 13.88 -0.66
N ASN A 633 28.43 14.61 -1.29
CA ASN A 633 28.10 15.81 -2.09
C ASN A 633 27.90 15.51 -3.58
N ARG A 634 27.89 14.24 -4.01
CA ARG A 634 27.67 13.84 -5.38
C ARG A 634 26.32 13.12 -5.53
N ASP A 635 25.64 13.41 -6.62
CA ASP A 635 24.44 12.72 -7.03
C ASP A 635 24.69 11.21 -7.08
N GLU A 636 23.72 10.41 -6.62
CA GLU A 636 23.81 8.95 -6.50
C GLU A 636 24.21 8.21 -7.79
N TRP A 637 24.23 8.90 -8.91
CA TRP A 637 24.54 8.36 -10.25
C TRP A 637 25.96 8.62 -10.74
N ASP A 638 26.76 9.46 -10.06
CA ASP A 638 28.14 9.72 -10.45
C ASP A 638 29.13 9.02 -9.52
N TYR A 639 29.45 7.78 -9.83
CA TYR A 639 30.46 6.96 -9.12
C TYR A 639 31.91 7.41 -9.37
N SER A 640 32.16 8.61 -9.86
CA SER A 640 33.49 9.15 -9.95
C SER A 640 33.91 9.74 -8.60
N PHE A 641 34.85 9.09 -7.97
CA PHE A 641 35.40 9.46 -6.67
C PHE A 641 36.10 10.81 -6.70
N GLY A 642 35.79 11.67 -5.72
CA GLY A 642 36.69 12.74 -5.30
C GLY A 642 38.05 12.09 -4.90
N THR A 643 39.12 12.84 -4.81
CA THR A 643 40.41 12.27 -4.34
C THR A 643 40.18 11.70 -2.95
N PRO A 644 40.10 10.35 -2.83
CA PRO A 644 39.82 9.75 -1.53
C PRO A 644 40.99 10.00 -0.62
N GLU A 645 40.72 10.39 0.60
CA GLU A 645 41.73 10.30 1.63
C GLU A 645 41.98 8.81 1.82
N TYR A 646 43.12 8.34 1.26
CA TYR A 646 43.53 6.95 1.25
C TYR A 646 43.84 6.51 2.67
N VAL A 647 43.03 5.69 3.24
CA VAL A 647 43.16 5.17 4.61
C VAL A 647 44.11 3.95 4.65
N GLY A 648 44.75 3.61 3.52
CA GLY A 648 45.67 2.49 3.36
C GLY A 648 45.00 1.13 3.14
N PRO A 649 45.71 0.10 2.70
CA PRO A 649 45.13 -1.24 2.62
C PRO A 649 44.74 -1.70 4.02
N CYS A 650 43.47 -2.08 4.20
CA CYS A 650 43.01 -2.65 5.44
C CYS A 650 43.56 -4.06 5.62
N SER A 651 44.86 -4.22 5.91
CA SER A 651 45.48 -5.50 6.19
C SER A 651 45.47 -5.72 7.70
N PHE A 652 44.69 -6.69 8.20
CA PHE A 652 44.59 -6.92 9.62
C PHE A 652 44.97 -8.30 10.03
N LEU A 653 45.84 -8.32 10.93
CA LEU A 653 46.33 -9.51 11.58
C LEU A 653 45.72 -9.74 12.95
N ASN A 654 45.22 -8.72 13.63
CA ASN A 654 44.54 -8.88 14.90
C ASN A 654 43.65 -7.66 15.21
N ASN A 655 42.66 -7.86 16.07
CA ASN A 655 41.75 -6.81 16.53
C ASN A 655 42.36 -5.85 17.54
N ARG A 656 43.66 -5.99 17.86
CA ARG A 656 44.30 -5.16 18.89
C ARG A 656 44.67 -3.77 18.39
N ASN A 657 44.77 -3.59 17.05
CA ASN A 657 45.12 -2.31 16.43
C ASN A 657 44.43 -2.12 15.08
N PRO A 658 43.08 -2.05 15.04
CA PRO A 658 42.40 -1.76 13.79
C PRO A 658 42.70 -0.32 13.34
N PRO A 659 42.74 -0.01 12.03
CA PRO A 659 42.87 1.34 11.55
C PRO A 659 41.66 2.15 12.01
N VAL A 660 41.95 3.41 12.26
CA VAL A 660 40.96 4.38 12.73
C VAL A 660 40.55 5.23 11.54
N LEU A 661 39.23 5.26 11.26
CA LEU A 661 38.63 6.12 10.27
C LEU A 661 38.05 7.38 10.93
N ASN A 662 38.19 8.52 10.27
CA ASN A 662 37.63 9.79 10.75
C ASN A 662 36.25 10.10 10.14
N THR A 663 35.62 9.11 9.53
CA THR A 663 34.29 9.23 8.94
C THR A 663 33.38 8.12 9.46
N THR A 664 32.09 8.43 9.55
CA THR A 664 31.02 7.46 9.83
C THR A 664 30.44 6.85 8.56
N ASP A 665 30.72 7.44 7.40
CA ASP A 665 30.22 7.05 6.11
C ASP A 665 31.37 6.53 5.25
N VAL A 666 31.26 5.30 4.80
CA VAL A 666 32.37 4.58 4.18
C VAL A 666 31.99 4.02 2.82
N ASN A 667 32.96 4.07 1.92
CA ASN A 667 32.95 3.37 0.65
C ASN A 667 33.97 2.23 0.74
N MET A 668 33.51 1.00 0.55
CA MET A 668 34.35 -0.21 0.65
C MET A 668 34.48 -0.83 -0.72
N LYS A 669 35.69 -0.86 -1.27
CA LYS A 669 36.00 -1.50 -2.54
C LYS A 669 36.86 -2.74 -2.31
N VAL A 670 36.51 -3.84 -2.97
CA VAL A 670 37.20 -5.13 -2.87
C VAL A 670 37.30 -5.76 -4.25
N SER A 671 38.45 -6.40 -4.55
CA SER A 671 38.63 -7.18 -5.77
C SER A 671 38.32 -8.65 -5.46
N ILE A 672 37.38 -9.24 -6.18
CA ILE A 672 36.96 -10.64 -6.05
C ILE A 672 37.57 -11.41 -7.24
N HIS A 673 38.39 -12.42 -6.95
CA HIS A 673 39.01 -13.29 -7.95
C HIS A 673 38.32 -14.66 -7.95
N ASN A 674 37.83 -15.07 -9.13
CA ASN A 674 37.25 -16.40 -9.32
C ASN A 674 38.32 -17.39 -9.76
N LYS A 675 38.75 -18.24 -8.84
CA LYS A 675 39.75 -19.32 -9.09
C LYS A 675 39.12 -20.60 -9.62
N ALA A 676 37.77 -20.66 -9.66
CA ALA A 676 37.03 -21.82 -10.15
C ALA A 676 37.15 -21.98 -11.66
N SER A 677 36.82 -23.17 -12.14
CA SER A 677 36.76 -23.49 -13.56
C SER A 677 35.47 -23.02 -14.23
N GLU A 678 34.51 -22.61 -13.45
CA GLU A 678 33.18 -22.10 -13.89
C GLU A 678 33.05 -20.60 -13.63
N ARG A 679 32.16 -19.95 -14.42
CA ARG A 679 31.78 -18.56 -14.22
C ARG A 679 30.98 -18.47 -12.91
N TYR A 680 31.29 -17.49 -12.10
CA TYR A 680 30.51 -17.16 -10.92
C TYR A 680 29.62 -15.95 -11.22
N ASP A 681 28.32 -16.15 -11.26
CA ASP A 681 27.32 -15.14 -11.65
C ASP A 681 26.19 -15.05 -10.61
N CYS A 682 26.56 -15.07 -9.34
CA CYS A 682 25.68 -15.04 -8.18
C CYS A 682 25.99 -13.88 -7.24
N GLY A 683 25.50 -13.92 -6.02
CA GLY A 683 25.63 -12.86 -5.02
C GLY A 683 26.93 -12.88 -4.24
N ILE A 684 27.39 -11.70 -3.84
CA ILE A 684 28.40 -11.50 -2.80
C ILE A 684 27.76 -10.72 -1.66
N LEU A 685 27.88 -11.25 -0.45
CA LEU A 685 27.38 -10.60 0.76
C LEU A 685 28.54 -10.00 1.55
N LEU A 686 28.36 -8.78 2.02
CA LEU A 686 29.22 -8.15 3.00
C LEU A 686 28.47 -8.04 4.32
N TYR A 687 28.94 -8.79 5.33
CA TYR A 687 28.46 -8.68 6.71
C TYR A 687 29.23 -7.59 7.44
N ILE A 688 28.51 -6.62 7.96
CA ILE A 688 29.01 -5.60 8.85
C ILE A 688 28.63 -6.00 10.27
N VAL A 689 29.63 -6.27 11.11
CA VAL A 689 29.45 -6.76 12.47
C VAL A 689 29.97 -5.73 13.45
N GLY A 690 29.10 -5.19 14.28
CA GLY A 690 29.43 -4.34 15.41
C GLY A 690 29.85 -5.18 16.63
N THR A 691 30.33 -4.49 17.69
CA THR A 691 30.66 -5.12 18.97
C THR A 691 29.92 -4.38 20.07
N ASP A 692 29.17 -5.10 20.91
CA ASP A 692 28.44 -4.54 22.04
C ASP A 692 29.38 -4.16 23.20
N SER A 693 28.83 -3.61 24.28
CA SER A 693 29.59 -3.21 25.48
C SER A 693 30.31 -4.38 26.15
N ASP A 694 29.82 -5.61 25.99
CA ASP A 694 30.34 -6.82 26.58
C ASP A 694 31.36 -7.53 25.68
N GLY A 695 31.64 -6.98 24.50
CA GLY A 695 32.56 -7.51 23.50
C GLY A 695 31.96 -8.58 22.58
N ASN A 696 30.65 -8.84 22.65
CA ASN A 696 29.98 -9.76 21.75
C ASN A 696 29.74 -9.10 20.37
N GLY A 697 29.91 -9.89 19.31
CA GLY A 697 29.61 -9.42 17.97
C GLY A 697 28.12 -9.54 17.65
N TYR A 698 27.55 -8.51 17.08
CA TYR A 698 26.20 -8.52 16.50
C TYR A 698 26.26 -8.09 15.03
N VAL A 699 25.42 -8.68 14.19
CA VAL A 699 25.31 -8.28 12.78
C VAL A 699 24.57 -6.95 12.75
N LEU A 700 25.29 -5.92 12.29
CA LEU A 700 24.69 -4.58 12.11
C LEU A 700 23.90 -4.54 10.80
N ASP A 701 24.51 -5.09 9.72
CA ASP A 701 23.85 -5.10 8.40
C ASP A 701 24.47 -6.17 7.49
N VAL A 702 23.77 -6.53 6.41
CA VAL A 702 24.21 -7.43 5.37
C VAL A 702 23.95 -6.81 4.01
N LEU A 703 25.00 -6.34 3.35
CA LEU A 703 24.91 -5.74 2.03
C LEU A 703 25.10 -6.82 0.96
N ALA A 704 24.16 -6.94 0.04
CA ALA A 704 24.20 -7.90 -1.05
C ALA A 704 24.55 -7.20 -2.36
N LYS A 705 25.38 -7.85 -3.20
CA LYS A 705 25.62 -7.43 -4.58
C LYS A 705 25.73 -8.64 -5.49
N ASP A 706 25.04 -8.56 -6.60
CA ASP A 706 25.21 -9.52 -7.69
C ASP A 706 26.50 -9.21 -8.46
N VAL A 707 27.22 -10.24 -8.79
CA VAL A 707 28.45 -10.17 -9.57
C VAL A 707 28.39 -11.16 -10.73
N ASP A 708 29.23 -10.89 -11.71
CA ASP A 708 29.42 -11.75 -12.87
C ASP A 708 30.92 -11.83 -13.16
N ILE A 709 31.53 -12.91 -12.68
CA ILE A 709 33.01 -13.11 -12.72
C ILE A 709 33.32 -14.37 -13.50
N PRO A 710 33.81 -14.24 -14.73
CA PRO A 710 34.27 -15.42 -15.51
C PRO A 710 35.38 -16.19 -14.79
N ALA A 711 35.51 -17.47 -15.13
CA ALA A 711 36.58 -18.33 -14.61
C ALA A 711 37.96 -17.67 -14.78
N GLY A 712 38.77 -17.66 -13.74
CA GLY A 712 40.10 -17.07 -13.71
C GLY A 712 40.18 -15.55 -13.79
N GLN A 713 39.06 -14.84 -13.74
CA GLN A 713 39.01 -13.39 -13.79
C GLN A 713 38.77 -12.75 -12.41
N THR A 714 38.98 -11.43 -12.35
CA THR A 714 38.78 -10.60 -11.16
C THR A 714 37.78 -9.51 -11.49
N SER A 715 36.86 -9.25 -10.56
CA SER A 715 35.94 -8.14 -10.61
C SER A 715 36.02 -7.30 -9.34
N ASP A 716 35.94 -6.00 -9.48
CA ASP A 716 35.89 -5.08 -8.36
C ASP A 716 34.43 -4.88 -7.91
N VAL A 717 34.20 -4.99 -6.62
CA VAL A 717 32.89 -4.81 -5.99
C VAL A 717 32.99 -3.67 -4.98
N THR A 718 31.99 -2.78 -5.01
CA THR A 718 31.96 -1.62 -4.13
C THR A 718 30.71 -1.65 -3.28
N TYR A 719 30.85 -1.38 -1.99
CA TYR A 719 29.75 -1.24 -1.03
C TYR A 719 29.82 0.11 -0.36
N ASN A 720 28.68 0.76 -0.20
CA ASN A 720 28.56 2.00 0.53
C ASN A 720 27.79 1.75 1.82
N TYR A 721 28.25 2.34 2.92
CA TYR A 721 27.57 2.26 4.19
C TYR A 721 27.64 3.58 4.94
N LYS A 722 26.55 3.99 5.56
CA LYS A 722 26.40 5.27 6.25
C LYS A 722 26.12 5.05 7.74
N ASN A 723 26.41 6.05 8.52
CA ASN A 723 26.05 6.11 9.94
C ASN A 723 26.71 5.05 10.85
N LEU A 724 27.96 4.69 10.59
CA LEU A 724 28.76 3.93 11.57
C LEU A 724 28.96 4.76 12.84
N GLU A 725 28.80 4.16 14.01
CA GLU A 725 28.90 4.91 15.28
C GLU A 725 30.33 5.29 15.62
N PRO A 726 30.59 6.59 15.99
CA PRO A 726 31.89 7.03 16.46
C PRO A 726 32.38 6.23 17.68
N GLY A 727 33.69 5.96 17.75
CA GLY A 727 34.32 5.23 18.82
C GLY A 727 34.17 3.71 18.78
N LYS A 728 33.32 3.18 17.91
CA LYS A 728 33.04 1.74 17.78
C LYS A 728 34.03 1.04 16.85
N THR A 729 34.17 -0.27 17.05
CA THR A 729 34.95 -1.16 16.16
C THR A 729 34.00 -2.06 15.39
N TYR A 730 34.25 -2.18 14.10
CA TYR A 730 33.45 -3.00 13.19
C TYR A 730 34.30 -4.06 12.54
N LYS A 731 33.67 -5.18 12.19
CA LYS A 731 34.22 -6.30 11.47
C LYS A 731 33.51 -6.45 10.14
N PHE A 732 34.29 -6.70 9.08
CA PHE A 732 33.77 -6.96 7.75
C PHE A 732 34.11 -8.39 7.34
N ARG A 733 33.10 -9.11 6.84
CA ARG A 733 33.23 -10.47 6.32
C ARG A 733 32.53 -10.59 5.00
N PHE A 734 33.22 -11.18 4.03
CA PHE A 734 32.66 -11.43 2.73
C PHE A 734 32.21 -12.88 2.60
N TYR A 735 31.04 -13.07 1.98
CA TYR A 735 30.46 -14.37 1.70
C TYR A 735 30.05 -14.42 0.24
N TRP A 736 30.31 -15.54 -0.43
CA TRP A 736 29.61 -15.82 -1.66
C TRP A 736 28.21 -16.38 -1.34
N ASN A 737 27.26 -16.14 -2.19
CA ASN A 737 25.87 -16.54 -2.00
C ASN A 737 25.28 -17.00 -3.33
N THR A 738 24.92 -18.28 -3.43
CA THR A 738 24.25 -18.86 -4.60
C THR A 738 22.73 -18.89 -4.46
N TYR A 739 22.16 -18.20 -3.48
CA TYR A 739 20.74 -18.24 -3.10
C TYR A 739 20.25 -19.58 -2.51
N GLU A 740 20.97 -20.68 -2.73
CA GLU A 740 20.74 -21.95 -2.02
C GLU A 740 21.68 -22.14 -0.85
N THR A 741 22.93 -21.70 -1.02
CA THR A 741 23.98 -21.81 -0.01
C THR A 741 24.82 -20.55 0.01
N TYR A 742 25.44 -20.28 1.14
CA TYR A 742 26.42 -19.23 1.29
C TYR A 742 27.60 -19.71 2.14
N TRP A 743 28.79 -19.16 1.90
CA TRP A 743 29.99 -19.45 2.66
C TRP A 743 30.92 -18.26 2.69
N PHE A 744 31.71 -18.14 3.74
CA PHE A 744 32.64 -17.05 3.82
C PHE A 744 33.78 -17.21 2.81
N MET A 745 34.26 -16.07 2.32
CA MET A 745 35.46 -16.02 1.47
C MET A 745 36.70 -15.72 2.30
N LEU A 746 37.83 -16.18 1.82
CA LEU A 746 39.15 -15.83 2.34
C LEU A 746 39.77 -14.74 1.47
N ASP A 747 40.59 -13.89 2.09
CA ASP A 747 41.45 -13.02 1.29
C ASP A 747 42.63 -13.83 0.70
N SER A 748 43.41 -13.19 -0.16
CA SER A 748 44.58 -13.79 -0.80
C SER A 748 45.64 -14.29 0.19
N ASP A 749 45.62 -13.81 1.43
CA ASP A 749 46.48 -14.24 2.52
C ASP A 749 45.81 -15.26 3.45
N GLY A 750 44.61 -15.73 3.11
CA GLY A 750 43.84 -16.71 3.89
C GLY A 750 43.09 -16.15 5.10
N LYS A 751 42.87 -14.86 5.17
CA LYS A 751 42.11 -14.21 6.25
C LYS A 751 40.62 -14.09 5.93
N GLN A 752 39.80 -14.15 6.96
CA GLN A 752 38.32 -14.12 6.84
C GLN A 752 37.68 -12.81 7.23
N THR A 753 38.39 -11.97 7.98
CA THR A 753 37.78 -10.83 8.67
C THR A 753 38.71 -9.63 8.65
N TYR A 754 38.14 -8.48 8.33
CA TYR A 754 38.77 -7.17 8.44
C TYR A 754 38.14 -6.38 9.56
N PHE A 755 38.93 -5.52 10.22
CA PHE A 755 38.49 -4.69 11.33
C PHE A 755 38.80 -3.24 11.03
N ILE A 756 37.88 -2.36 11.40
CA ILE A 756 38.09 -0.91 11.46
C ILE A 756 37.63 -0.39 12.79
N LYS A 757 38.15 0.74 13.20
CA LYS A 757 37.62 1.52 14.31
C LYS A 757 37.21 2.89 13.79
N ILE A 758 36.04 3.33 14.19
CA ILE A 758 35.60 4.71 13.91
C ILE A 758 36.18 5.62 15.00
N SER A 759 36.78 6.72 14.61
CA SER A 759 37.28 7.71 15.56
C SER A 759 36.13 8.20 16.44
N PRO A 760 36.36 8.45 17.74
CA PRO A 760 35.37 9.12 18.58
C PRO A 760 34.91 10.49 18.03
N ASP A 761 35.78 11.15 17.26
CA ASP A 761 35.52 12.45 16.65
C ASP A 761 35.09 12.37 15.18
N ALA A 762 34.78 11.16 14.69
CA ALA A 762 34.37 10.95 13.32
C ALA A 762 33.01 11.62 13.04
N THR A 763 32.92 12.24 11.88
CA THR A 763 31.70 12.91 11.39
C THR A 763 31.22 12.24 10.11
N SER A 764 29.93 12.36 9.82
CA SER A 764 29.35 11.94 8.53
C SER A 764 29.86 12.89 7.44
N GLY A 765 30.80 12.44 6.61
CA GLY A 765 31.26 13.00 5.32
C GLY A 765 31.36 14.50 5.06
N ILE A 766 30.99 15.35 6.03
CA ILE A 766 31.21 16.77 5.94
C ILE A 766 32.65 17.04 6.39
N ASN A 767 33.59 16.96 5.49
CA ASN A 767 34.91 17.54 5.71
C ASN A 767 34.69 19.02 6.04
N GLU A 768 35.06 19.44 7.24
CA GLU A 768 35.48 20.83 7.44
C GLU A 768 36.61 21.05 6.42
N ALA A 769 36.25 21.62 5.28
CA ALA A 769 37.29 22.25 4.47
C ALA A 769 37.96 23.27 5.42
N GLU A 770 39.16 22.98 5.83
CA GLU A 770 40.09 24.01 6.33
C GLU A 770 40.23 25.04 5.24
N ASP A 771 39.26 25.96 5.17
CA ASP A 771 39.44 27.19 4.44
C ASP A 771 40.28 28.07 5.35
N SER A 772 41.62 27.91 5.24
CA SER A 772 42.63 28.72 5.88
C SER A 772 42.68 30.14 5.29
N ARG A 773 41.51 30.73 4.99
CA ARG A 773 41.34 32.14 4.73
C ARG A 773 40.39 32.71 5.77
N ALA A 774 40.94 33.51 6.68
CA ALA A 774 40.20 34.30 7.68
C ALA A 774 39.07 35.13 7.04
N GLY A 775 37.91 34.51 6.88
CA GLY A 775 36.67 35.16 6.51
C GLY A 775 35.70 35.09 7.69
N THR A 776 35.19 36.27 8.06
CA THR A 776 34.17 36.40 9.09
C THR A 776 32.96 35.57 8.72
N TYR A 777 32.60 34.62 9.59
CA TYR A 777 31.33 33.88 9.46
C TYR A 777 30.38 34.27 10.59
N SER A 778 29.09 34.13 10.30
CA SER A 778 28.03 34.37 11.30
C SER A 778 27.33 33.04 11.59
N ILE A 779 27.08 32.76 12.85
CA ILE A 779 26.38 31.52 13.29
C ILE A 779 24.97 31.92 13.70
N TYR A 780 23.99 31.17 13.22
CA TYR A 780 22.57 31.34 13.56
C TYR A 780 21.99 30.02 14.07
N ASN A 781 21.00 30.10 14.94
CA ASN A 781 20.17 28.91 15.23
C ASN A 781 19.14 28.68 14.12
N ILE A 782 18.37 27.60 14.25
CA ILE A 782 17.33 27.25 13.26
C ILE A 782 16.23 28.31 13.10
N TYR A 783 16.12 29.24 14.04
CA TYR A 783 15.14 30.33 14.00
C TYR A 783 15.72 31.62 13.39
N GLY A 784 16.93 31.54 12.82
CA GLY A 784 17.62 32.69 12.24
C GLY A 784 18.21 33.68 13.28
N ILE A 785 18.29 33.31 14.56
CA ILE A 785 18.85 34.14 15.62
C ILE A 785 20.36 33.96 15.64
N LYS A 786 21.11 35.05 15.47
CA LYS A 786 22.56 35.06 15.47
C LYS A 786 23.12 34.65 16.84
N GLN A 787 24.09 33.74 16.84
CA GLN A 787 24.76 33.20 18.02
C GLN A 787 26.25 33.56 18.02
N GLN A 788 26.85 33.59 19.19
CA GLN A 788 28.30 33.81 19.30
C GLN A 788 29.13 32.54 19.14
N THR A 789 28.51 31.36 19.43
CA THR A 789 29.14 30.04 19.34
C THR A 789 28.11 29.01 18.89
N MET A 790 28.58 27.95 18.28
CA MET A 790 27.73 26.81 17.97
C MET A 790 27.17 26.18 19.24
N ARG A 791 25.90 25.85 19.22
CA ARG A 791 25.20 25.16 20.33
C ARG A 791 24.78 23.77 19.91
N LYS A 792 24.55 22.91 20.87
CA LYS A 792 23.98 21.57 20.64
C LYS A 792 22.72 21.67 19.78
N GLY A 793 22.61 20.83 18.75
CA GLY A 793 21.58 20.90 17.75
C GLY A 793 22.02 21.52 16.42
N ILE A 794 21.07 21.94 15.61
CA ILE A 794 21.34 22.51 14.28
C ILE A 794 21.76 23.96 14.39
N ASN A 795 22.91 24.29 13.78
CA ASN A 795 23.41 25.65 13.61
C ASN A 795 23.50 25.97 12.11
N ILE A 796 23.21 27.22 11.75
CA ILE A 796 23.34 27.70 10.39
C ILE A 796 24.56 28.65 10.36
N ILE A 797 25.53 28.35 9.51
CA ILE A 797 26.74 29.15 9.35
C ILE A 797 26.65 29.89 8.02
N GLU A 798 26.69 31.21 8.06
CA GLU A 798 26.77 32.09 6.90
C GLU A 798 28.19 32.60 6.77
N SER A 799 28.86 32.27 5.66
CA SER A 799 30.22 32.78 5.34
C SER A 799 30.13 34.16 4.71
N GLY A 800 31.20 34.95 4.83
CA GLY A 800 31.24 36.31 4.31
C GLY A 800 31.05 36.47 2.78
N ASN A 801 31.05 35.34 2.05
CA ASN A 801 30.72 35.26 0.62
C ASN A 801 29.23 34.94 0.37
N GLY A 802 28.36 34.90 1.38
CA GLY A 802 26.94 34.56 1.27
C GLY A 802 26.62 33.08 1.20
N THR A 803 27.62 32.20 1.33
CA THR A 803 27.36 30.74 1.39
C THR A 803 26.82 30.39 2.78
N VAL A 804 25.70 29.67 2.79
CA VAL A 804 25.03 29.22 4.02
C VAL A 804 25.21 27.70 4.17
N LYS A 805 25.71 27.26 5.34
CA LYS A 805 25.84 25.84 5.68
C LYS A 805 25.05 25.52 6.94
N LYS A 806 24.43 24.34 6.97
CA LYS A 806 23.73 23.78 8.13
C LYS A 806 24.68 22.79 8.84
N VAL A 807 24.96 23.04 10.11
CA VAL A 807 25.89 22.22 10.93
C VAL A 807 25.13 21.66 12.14
N PHE A 808 25.17 20.39 12.35
CA PHE A 808 24.60 19.75 13.53
C PHE A 808 25.70 19.54 14.58
N VAL A 809 25.53 20.06 15.76
CA VAL A 809 26.42 19.88 16.93
C VAL A 809 25.71 18.97 17.92
N LYS A 810 26.28 17.81 18.19
CA LYS A 810 25.74 16.79 19.12
C LYS A 810 25.80 17.26 20.57
#